data_4074d9a24fbf1dba15821e0850538813
#
_entry.id   4074d9a24fbf1dba15821e0850538813
#
_cell.length_a   1.000
_cell.length_b   1.000
_cell.length_c   1.000
_cell.angle_alpha   90.00
_cell.angle_beta   90.00
_cell.angle_gamma   90.00
#
_symmetry.space_group_name_H-M   'P 1'
#
loop_
_entity.id
_entity.type
_entity.pdbx_description
1 polymer ?
#
loop_
_entity_poly.entity_id
_entity_poly.type
_entity_poly.pdbx_seq_one_letter_code
_entity_poly.pdbx_strand_id
1 'polypeptide(L)'
;MASRVSPLMTLLATIFLFATNVFAVSAVLGVDLGTEYIKATLVKPGIPLEIVLTKDSRRKETSAVVFKPSRNGPQKGEYPERAYGADAMALASRFPSDVYPNLKTILGLNTKDSVVQEYAARHPALQLQSHPTRGTVAFKSSAFTDEEEAWMVEELLAMQLQSVQKNAELTAGDGTIVRSIVLTVPTFYTIDEKRAIQTAAELAGLKVLGILSDGLAVGLNYATTREFPNVSNGSKPEHNIIFDMGAGSTKATVVKFQGRTIKDIGKFNKTVQEVQVLGAGWDRTLGGDSLNNLILDDMVKQFVESKAAQKASVAAESVKAHGRAIAKLTNQVSKVRHVLSANQNTGSSFEGLYEDIDFRYKITRTEFEEMASEHAERITVVINDALKAANLDIVDIDSIILHGGVSRTPFVQKVLEKLSGSPEKIRSNVNSDEAAVFGAGFRAAELSPSFRVKEIRISEGGFYSSGVKWESKEGKTHHQRLWSAASAQGAAPKELTFTDGEDFTATFYQQIGSDERDVKTITTKNLTATIAAIKQKYPSCVESEIHFKLGVKLSSENGEVEIAKAAVECEAEVKEGLVDGVKNLFGFGKKDQKPLKEGAEGSEEELKDDKSSESAASSESSTASGADSAASGSTEEIKPDVKKRETVGIPVEITVESLGVPSLTPAETSKSKDRLKAFAASDKARLQREEALNQLEAFTYKIRDLLEGEGFIAASTEKERIKLADLSSKTSDWLYADGAEATKDVLKSKLKVLKDLVAPIQKRVDETEKRPELTASLKETLERTSEFVNKIKEQIAEHESWHKAASESASASSESSSTEVAGEEATGDFDGLEDDSAAATARKMEDVIKEKGPIPPLYTIEDLKEVIDLHKSTQDWLNELEPKQAKLAATANPVLLVKDLKAKRDKLEKISIDVALKGARKVEEKNRQAKKAAKEAKKSKGKKSKTTSGEPSQETVELNAEDFMKDGEIDQEQLEKLINKMKAENAKKAGGEKKETHDEL
;
A
#
# COMPACT_ATOMS: atom_id res chain seq x y z
N MET A 1 -18.75 44.69 -4.78
CA MET A 1 -18.79 44.02 -6.10
C MET A 1 -18.39 42.56 -5.87
N ALA A 2 -19.36 41.68 -5.78
CA ALA A 2 -19.08 40.24 -5.65
C ALA A 2 -18.88 39.67 -7.06
N SER A 3 -17.67 39.23 -7.36
CA SER A 3 -17.35 38.59 -8.64
C SER A 3 -18.09 37.22 -8.68
N ARG A 4 -19.03 37.10 -9.61
CA ARG A 4 -19.68 35.83 -9.90
C ARG A 4 -18.65 34.88 -10.51
N VAL A 5 -18.18 33.93 -9.72
CA VAL A 5 -17.36 32.82 -10.21
C VAL A 5 -18.22 32.04 -11.21
N SER A 6 -17.72 31.86 -12.43
CA SER A 6 -18.42 31.11 -13.48
C SER A 6 -18.74 29.70 -13.01
N PRO A 7 -19.97 29.18 -13.20
CA PRO A 7 -20.33 27.81 -12.82
C PRO A 7 -19.45 26.75 -13.49
N LEU A 8 -18.84 27.08 -14.63
CA LEU A 8 -17.86 26.21 -15.31
C LEU A 8 -16.54 26.08 -14.51
N MET A 9 -16.09 27.17 -13.87
CA MET A 9 -14.89 27.15 -13.02
C MET A 9 -15.13 26.39 -11.72
N THR A 10 -16.33 26.46 -11.14
CA THR A 10 -16.69 25.65 -9.97
C THR A 10 -16.83 24.18 -10.34
N LEU A 11 -17.39 23.86 -11.51
CA LEU A 11 -17.47 22.49 -12.01
C LEU A 11 -16.07 21.91 -12.30
N LEU A 12 -15.19 22.67 -12.96
CA LEU A 12 -13.80 22.28 -13.20
C LEU A 12 -13.01 22.11 -11.90
N ALA A 13 -13.19 22.98 -10.90
CA ALA A 13 -12.55 22.86 -9.59
C ALA A 13 -13.08 21.65 -8.81
N THR A 14 -14.36 21.34 -8.89
CA THR A 14 -14.92 20.13 -8.29
C THR A 14 -14.44 18.86 -9.00
N ILE A 15 -14.40 18.84 -10.34
CA ILE A 15 -13.84 17.72 -11.12
C ILE A 15 -12.34 17.53 -10.78
N PHE A 16 -11.57 18.62 -10.65
CA PHE A 16 -10.16 18.54 -10.27
C PHE A 16 -9.95 18.05 -8.83
N LEU A 17 -10.80 18.47 -7.89
CA LEU A 17 -10.82 17.98 -6.51
C LEU A 17 -11.23 16.50 -6.43
N PHE A 18 -12.16 16.04 -7.26
CA PHE A 18 -12.53 14.64 -7.35
C PHE A 18 -11.47 13.81 -8.08
N ALA A 19 -10.87 14.33 -9.15
CA ALA A 19 -9.82 13.65 -9.91
C ALA A 19 -8.54 13.44 -9.07
N THR A 20 -8.15 14.40 -8.23
CA THR A 20 -6.99 14.21 -7.32
C THR A 20 -7.24 13.19 -6.22
N ASN A 21 -8.50 12.89 -5.87
CA ASN A 21 -8.84 11.84 -4.91
C ASN A 21 -8.97 10.43 -5.54
N VAL A 22 -9.09 10.32 -6.87
CA VAL A 22 -9.24 9.03 -7.57
C VAL A 22 -7.90 8.33 -7.79
N PHE A 23 -6.78 9.03 -7.74
CA PHE A 23 -5.45 8.45 -7.97
C PHE A 23 -4.66 8.04 -6.73
N ALA A 24 -5.20 8.21 -5.52
CA ALA A 24 -4.57 7.66 -4.32
C ALA A 24 -4.79 6.15 -4.28
N VAL A 25 -3.82 5.39 -4.77
CA VAL A 25 -3.82 3.93 -4.64
C VAL A 25 -3.83 3.57 -3.15
N SER A 26 -4.95 3.04 -2.67
CA SER A 26 -5.08 2.62 -1.28
C SER A 26 -4.26 1.35 -1.06
N ALA A 27 -3.22 1.45 -0.26
CA ALA A 27 -2.45 0.31 0.22
C ALA A 27 -2.87 -0.04 1.66
N VAL A 28 -2.72 -1.30 2.04
CA VAL A 28 -2.98 -1.78 3.40
C VAL A 28 -1.75 -2.49 3.95
N LEU A 29 -1.59 -2.48 5.27
CA LEU A 29 -0.50 -3.16 5.96
C LEU A 29 -1.00 -4.35 6.79
N GLY A 30 -0.23 -5.44 6.75
CA GLY A 30 -0.21 -6.41 7.83
C GLY A 30 1.02 -6.16 8.69
N VAL A 31 0.86 -6.09 10.01
CA VAL A 31 1.98 -5.85 10.94
C VAL A 31 2.02 -6.92 12.00
N ASP A 32 3.15 -7.59 12.07
CA ASP A 32 3.53 -8.43 13.20
C ASP A 32 4.20 -7.54 14.26
N LEU A 33 3.44 -7.19 15.29
CA LEU A 33 3.91 -6.41 16.41
C LEU A 33 4.62 -7.35 17.41
N GLY A 34 5.86 -7.71 17.14
CA GLY A 34 6.68 -8.51 18.03
C GLY A 34 7.22 -7.72 19.22
N THR A 35 7.67 -8.42 20.29
CA THR A 35 8.27 -7.74 21.45
C THR A 35 9.62 -7.11 21.10
N GLU A 36 10.52 -7.87 20.50
CA GLU A 36 11.87 -7.39 20.10
C GLU A 36 11.88 -6.80 18.68
N TYR A 37 11.08 -7.33 17.77
CA TYR A 37 11.05 -6.89 16.37
C TYR A 37 9.63 -6.63 15.88
N ILE A 38 9.46 -5.52 15.20
CA ILE A 38 8.26 -5.20 14.41
C ILE A 38 8.55 -5.55 12.95
N LYS A 39 7.60 -6.19 12.28
CA LYS A 39 7.66 -6.52 10.85
C LYS A 39 6.37 -6.08 10.19
N ALA A 40 6.45 -5.66 8.96
CA ALA A 40 5.28 -5.24 8.20
C ALA A 40 5.30 -5.81 6.78
N THR A 41 4.12 -6.12 6.26
CA THR A 41 3.91 -6.46 4.86
C THR A 41 3.01 -5.41 4.23
N LEU A 42 3.39 -5.02 3.02
CA LEU A 42 2.63 -4.11 2.19
C LEU A 42 1.78 -4.88 1.18
N VAL A 43 0.52 -4.49 1.06
CA VAL A 43 -0.38 -4.95 0.00
C VAL A 43 -0.83 -3.75 -0.81
N LYS A 44 -0.47 -3.74 -2.08
CA LYS A 44 -0.81 -2.70 -3.05
C LYS A 44 -1.25 -3.35 -4.37
N PRO A 45 -2.24 -2.81 -5.11
CA PRO A 45 -2.58 -3.30 -6.43
C PRO A 45 -1.37 -3.34 -7.37
N GLY A 46 -1.13 -4.48 -8.01
CA GLY A 46 0.00 -4.67 -8.93
C GLY A 46 1.33 -5.03 -8.27
N ILE A 47 1.42 -5.05 -6.94
CA ILE A 47 2.61 -5.51 -6.20
C ILE A 47 2.23 -6.76 -5.40
N PRO A 48 2.98 -7.86 -5.51
CA PRO A 48 2.79 -9.02 -4.63
C PRO A 48 2.90 -8.63 -3.16
N LEU A 49 2.35 -9.46 -2.27
CA LEU A 49 2.50 -9.28 -0.82
C LEU A 49 4.00 -9.27 -0.47
N GLU A 50 4.52 -8.12 -0.05
CA GLU A 50 5.94 -7.87 0.14
C GLU A 50 6.25 -7.36 1.54
N ILE A 51 7.44 -7.75 2.07
CA ILE A 51 7.94 -7.22 3.34
C ILE A 51 8.40 -5.78 3.18
N VAL A 52 7.94 -4.92 4.08
CA VAL A 52 8.41 -3.54 4.20
C VAL A 52 9.84 -3.56 4.78
N LEU A 53 10.77 -2.95 4.04
CA LEU A 53 12.13 -2.83 4.49
C LEU A 53 12.33 -1.59 5.36
N THR A 54 13.22 -1.70 6.36
CA THR A 54 13.70 -0.53 7.11
C THR A 54 14.57 0.36 6.24
N LYS A 55 14.92 1.55 6.70
CA LYS A 55 15.86 2.45 6.04
C LYS A 55 17.22 1.79 5.72
N ASP A 56 17.64 0.78 6.53
CA ASP A 56 18.87 0.02 6.36
C ASP A 56 18.65 -1.28 5.57
N SER A 57 17.56 -1.37 4.79
CA SER A 57 17.20 -2.53 3.97
C SER A 57 17.04 -3.83 4.77
N ARG A 58 16.66 -3.76 6.05
CA ARG A 58 16.39 -4.92 6.88
C ARG A 58 14.90 -5.27 6.83
N ARG A 59 14.60 -6.56 6.94
CA ARG A 59 13.23 -7.10 6.88
C ARG A 59 12.48 -7.03 8.23
N LYS A 60 13.12 -6.57 9.28
CA LYS A 60 12.56 -6.40 10.63
C LYS A 60 13.19 -5.19 11.31
N GLU A 61 12.36 -4.42 12.02
CA GLU A 61 12.77 -3.26 12.82
C GLU A 61 12.85 -3.67 14.29
N THR A 62 13.89 -3.29 15.00
CA THR A 62 13.95 -3.49 16.47
C THR A 62 12.88 -2.63 17.13
N SER A 63 12.14 -3.19 18.09
CA SER A 63 11.09 -2.45 18.81
C SER A 63 11.71 -1.53 19.88
N ALA A 64 12.21 -0.38 19.46
CA ALA A 64 12.80 0.62 20.35
C ALA A 64 12.61 2.03 19.79
N VAL A 65 12.44 2.99 20.71
CA VAL A 65 12.45 4.44 20.45
C VAL A 65 13.44 5.09 21.38
N VAL A 66 14.14 6.11 20.91
CA VAL A 66 15.01 6.95 21.75
C VAL A 66 14.70 8.43 21.53
N PHE A 67 14.72 9.19 22.62
CA PHE A 67 14.80 10.62 22.57
C PHE A 67 16.24 11.02 22.93
N LYS A 68 16.96 11.63 21.97
CA LYS A 68 18.36 12.00 22.16
C LYS A 68 18.43 13.38 22.83
N PRO A 69 18.87 13.46 24.08
CA PRO A 69 18.97 14.72 24.78
C PRO A 69 19.87 15.73 24.05
N SER A 70 19.46 16.99 24.02
CA SER A 70 20.23 18.07 23.42
C SER A 70 21.53 18.33 24.27
N ARG A 71 22.63 18.69 23.60
CA ARG A 71 23.87 19.04 24.28
C ARG A 71 23.74 20.27 25.19
N ASN A 72 22.82 21.17 24.81
CA ASN A 72 22.56 22.42 25.53
C ASN A 72 21.45 22.26 26.57
N GLY A 73 21.02 21.02 26.86
CA GLY A 73 19.90 20.73 27.73
C GLY A 73 18.54 20.87 27.04
N PRO A 74 17.47 20.39 27.68
CA PRO A 74 16.13 20.49 27.13
C PRO A 74 15.63 21.95 27.14
N GLN A 75 15.00 22.39 26.07
CA GLN A 75 14.39 23.70 25.95
C GLN A 75 12.86 23.57 25.87
N LYS A 76 12.15 24.48 26.54
CA LYS A 76 10.69 24.46 26.50
C LYS A 76 10.14 24.63 25.07
N GLY A 77 9.29 23.70 24.65
CA GLY A 77 8.69 23.70 23.33
C GLY A 77 9.58 23.19 22.19
N GLU A 78 10.82 22.79 22.51
CA GLU A 78 11.69 22.09 21.55
C GLU A 78 11.54 20.58 21.67
N TYR A 79 11.52 19.89 20.54
CA TYR A 79 11.45 18.45 20.48
C TYR A 79 12.83 17.88 20.16
N PRO A 80 13.34 16.93 20.99
CA PRO A 80 14.64 16.33 20.78
C PRO A 80 14.68 15.52 19.47
N GLU A 81 15.89 15.20 19.01
CA GLU A 81 16.06 14.21 17.95
C GLU A 81 15.58 12.85 18.45
N ARG A 82 14.82 12.13 17.61
CA ARG A 82 14.40 10.76 17.91
C ARG A 82 14.95 9.78 16.87
N ALA A 83 15.27 8.58 17.34
CA ALA A 83 15.63 7.49 16.47
C ALA A 83 14.84 6.23 16.84
N TYR A 84 14.83 5.29 15.92
CA TYR A 84 14.07 4.06 16.02
C TYR A 84 14.96 2.85 15.83
N GLY A 85 14.48 1.70 16.26
CA GLY A 85 15.06 0.42 15.91
C GLY A 85 16.50 0.23 16.39
N ALA A 86 17.33 -0.26 15.50
CA ALA A 86 18.73 -0.54 15.80
C ALA A 86 19.52 0.73 16.20
N ASP A 87 19.19 1.89 15.63
CA ASP A 87 19.82 3.15 15.98
C ASP A 87 19.46 3.59 17.41
N ALA A 88 18.20 3.38 17.82
CA ALA A 88 17.80 3.63 19.21
C ALA A 88 18.60 2.74 20.18
N MET A 89 18.71 1.44 19.88
CA MET A 89 19.46 0.51 20.72
C MET A 89 20.96 0.79 20.74
N ALA A 90 21.54 1.30 19.67
CA ALA A 90 22.95 1.73 19.63
C ALA A 90 23.24 2.88 20.62
N LEU A 91 22.22 3.68 20.93
CA LEU A 91 22.33 4.79 21.89
C LEU A 91 22.02 4.39 23.34
N ALA A 92 21.57 3.15 23.60
CA ALA A 92 21.12 2.71 24.93
C ALA A 92 22.20 2.85 26.02
N SER A 93 23.46 2.57 25.72
CA SER A 93 24.56 2.75 26.68
C SER A 93 24.92 4.21 26.92
N ARG A 94 24.57 5.11 26.01
CA ARG A 94 24.84 6.56 26.13
C ARG A 94 23.70 7.31 26.82
N PHE A 95 22.45 6.94 26.49
CA PHE A 95 21.24 7.58 26.99
C PHE A 95 20.27 6.51 27.55
N PRO A 96 20.67 5.76 28.60
CA PRO A 96 19.86 4.64 29.09
C PRO A 96 18.51 5.06 29.68
N SER A 97 18.36 6.34 30.10
CA SER A 97 17.11 6.90 30.60
C SER A 97 16.08 7.26 29.53
N ASP A 98 16.50 7.31 28.25
CA ASP A 98 15.68 7.84 27.17
C ASP A 98 15.53 6.87 25.99
N VAL A 99 15.98 5.62 26.15
CA VAL A 99 15.76 4.51 25.21
C VAL A 99 14.68 3.59 25.73
N TYR A 100 13.60 3.43 25.00
CA TYR A 100 12.39 2.68 25.36
C TYR A 100 12.27 1.41 24.50
N PRO A 101 12.85 0.27 24.90
CA PRO A 101 12.75 -0.98 24.18
C PRO A 101 11.51 -1.77 24.57
N ASN A 102 11.13 -2.76 23.73
CA ASN A 102 10.15 -3.82 24.05
C ASN A 102 8.80 -3.32 24.61
N LEU A 103 8.29 -2.20 24.12
CA LEU A 103 7.10 -1.51 24.62
C LEU A 103 5.84 -2.38 24.66
N LYS A 104 5.74 -3.39 23.75
CA LYS A 104 4.64 -4.35 23.70
C LYS A 104 4.44 -5.09 25.02
N THR A 105 5.51 -5.31 25.79
CA THR A 105 5.48 -6.06 27.05
C THR A 105 4.61 -5.37 28.12
N ILE A 106 4.59 -4.06 28.14
CA ILE A 106 3.94 -3.24 29.19
C ILE A 106 2.75 -2.43 28.68
N LEU A 107 2.36 -2.63 27.41
CA LEU A 107 1.30 -1.87 26.76
C LEU A 107 -0.06 -2.16 27.42
N GLY A 108 -0.79 -1.13 27.82
CA GLY A 108 -2.11 -1.22 28.44
C GLY A 108 -2.11 -1.77 29.89
N LEU A 109 -0.93 -2.00 30.46
CA LEU A 109 -0.80 -2.46 31.84
C LEU A 109 -0.61 -1.30 32.80
N ASN A 110 -0.98 -1.51 34.05
CA ASN A 110 -0.75 -0.54 35.15
C ASN A 110 0.63 -0.75 35.80
N THR A 111 1.13 0.27 36.49
CA THR A 111 2.46 0.25 37.13
C THR A 111 2.61 -0.79 38.23
N LYS A 112 1.51 -1.36 38.76
CA LYS A 112 1.53 -2.36 39.82
C LYS A 112 1.55 -3.80 39.28
N ASP A 113 1.38 -3.96 37.99
CA ASP A 113 1.42 -5.28 37.34
C ASP A 113 2.81 -5.89 37.47
N SER A 114 2.89 -7.18 37.78
CA SER A 114 4.16 -7.89 38.00
C SER A 114 5.08 -7.86 36.78
N VAL A 115 4.49 -7.88 35.56
CA VAL A 115 5.24 -7.76 34.30
C VAL A 115 5.89 -6.39 34.17
N VAL A 116 5.19 -5.33 34.60
CA VAL A 116 5.73 -3.95 34.62
C VAL A 116 6.84 -3.80 35.66
N GLN A 117 6.68 -4.40 36.84
CA GLN A 117 7.72 -4.38 37.86
C GLN A 117 9.00 -5.10 37.42
N GLU A 118 8.87 -6.25 36.76
CA GLU A 118 10.02 -6.96 36.17
C GLU A 118 10.67 -6.13 35.06
N TYR A 119 9.89 -5.50 34.17
CA TYR A 119 10.42 -4.61 33.14
C TYR A 119 11.20 -3.44 33.75
N ALA A 120 10.66 -2.80 34.78
CA ALA A 120 11.33 -1.71 35.50
C ALA A 120 12.65 -2.16 36.13
N ALA A 121 12.67 -3.35 36.76
CA ALA A 121 13.88 -3.93 37.38
C ALA A 121 14.99 -4.20 36.32
N ARG A 122 14.60 -4.56 35.08
CA ARG A 122 15.55 -4.80 33.96
C ARG A 122 15.99 -3.52 33.25
N HIS A 123 15.28 -2.42 33.43
CA HIS A 123 15.57 -1.11 32.83
C HIS A 123 15.69 -0.01 33.90
N PRO A 124 16.70 -0.09 34.82
CA PRO A 124 16.77 0.71 36.03
C PRO A 124 16.96 2.21 35.78
N ALA A 125 17.39 2.62 34.60
CA ALA A 125 17.53 4.02 34.24
C ALA A 125 16.22 4.67 33.74
N LEU A 126 15.20 3.89 33.36
CA LEU A 126 13.93 4.41 32.88
C LEU A 126 13.08 4.91 34.07
N GLN A 127 12.47 6.08 33.89
CA GLN A 127 11.59 6.68 34.87
C GLN A 127 10.12 6.36 34.50
N LEU A 128 9.61 5.24 35.05
CA LEU A 128 8.22 4.82 34.87
C LEU A 128 7.33 5.52 35.90
N GLN A 129 6.18 5.98 35.46
CA GLN A 129 5.12 6.53 36.32
C GLN A 129 3.75 6.12 35.82
N SER A 130 2.75 6.24 36.69
CA SER A 130 1.34 5.99 36.33
C SER A 130 0.78 7.19 35.58
N HIS A 131 0.14 6.97 34.45
CA HIS A 131 -0.59 8.04 33.75
C HIS A 131 -1.75 8.55 34.61
N PRO A 132 -1.93 9.87 34.78
CA PRO A 132 -2.86 10.44 35.78
C PRO A 132 -4.31 9.98 35.63
N THR A 133 -4.84 9.90 34.39
CA THR A 133 -6.25 9.56 34.13
C THR A 133 -6.45 8.08 33.86
N ARG A 134 -5.47 7.40 33.24
CA ARG A 134 -5.60 6.03 32.76
C ARG A 134 -5.01 5.00 33.75
N GLY A 135 -4.08 5.40 34.59
CA GLY A 135 -3.37 4.47 35.47
C GLY A 135 -2.36 3.56 34.77
N THR A 136 -2.25 3.61 33.44
CA THR A 136 -1.30 2.84 32.65
C THR A 136 0.12 3.41 32.75
N VAL A 137 1.10 2.66 32.26
CA VAL A 137 2.51 3.06 32.27
C VAL A 137 2.76 4.26 31.35
N ALA A 138 3.51 5.23 31.88
CA ALA A 138 4.07 6.34 31.12
C ALA A 138 5.52 6.57 31.51
N PHE A 139 6.31 7.20 30.63
CA PHE A 139 7.73 7.46 30.83
C PHE A 139 8.01 8.95 30.94
N LYS A 140 8.71 9.36 31.98
CA LYS A 140 9.34 10.67 32.07
C LYS A 140 10.70 10.61 31.37
N SER A 141 10.99 11.57 30.52
CA SER A 141 12.22 11.62 29.74
C SER A 141 13.11 12.78 30.16
N SER A 142 14.40 12.52 30.26
CA SER A 142 15.41 13.56 30.56
C SER A 142 15.69 14.46 29.34
N ALA A 143 15.22 14.11 28.18
CA ALA A 143 15.34 14.90 26.94
C ALA A 143 14.37 16.08 26.87
N PHE A 144 13.43 16.18 27.83
CA PHE A 144 12.45 17.26 27.96
C PHE A 144 12.57 17.99 29.28
N THR A 145 11.99 19.17 29.34
CA THR A 145 11.89 19.92 30.60
C THR A 145 10.95 19.21 31.58
N ASP A 146 11.10 19.50 32.88
CA ASP A 146 10.27 18.92 33.93
C ASP A 146 8.77 19.26 33.79
N GLU A 147 8.43 20.31 33.08
CA GLU A 147 7.05 20.71 32.79
C GLU A 147 6.36 19.82 31.74
N GLU A 148 7.13 19.10 30.92
CA GLU A 148 6.56 18.22 29.92
C GLU A 148 5.95 16.97 30.56
N GLU A 149 4.74 16.61 30.13
CA GLU A 149 4.06 15.41 30.63
C GLU A 149 4.78 14.15 30.18
N ALA A 150 4.67 13.09 31.00
CA ALA A 150 5.19 11.78 30.65
C ALA A 150 4.59 11.25 29.35
N TRP A 151 5.36 10.48 28.62
CA TRP A 151 4.97 9.85 27.37
C TRP A 151 4.29 8.51 27.64
N MET A 152 3.04 8.37 27.22
CA MET A 152 2.34 7.08 27.30
C MET A 152 3.04 6.04 26.42
N VAL A 153 2.95 4.77 26.83
CA VAL A 153 3.43 3.66 26.02
C VAL A 153 2.75 3.64 24.64
N GLU A 154 1.46 3.99 24.59
CA GLU A 154 0.69 4.11 23.35
C GLU A 154 1.22 5.21 22.42
N GLU A 155 1.70 6.35 22.94
CA GLU A 155 2.32 7.42 22.14
C GLU A 155 3.65 6.97 21.56
N LEU A 156 4.49 6.30 22.37
CA LEU A 156 5.79 5.76 21.92
C LEU A 156 5.60 4.67 20.86
N LEU A 157 4.60 3.80 21.03
CA LEU A 157 4.24 2.79 20.04
C LEU A 157 3.67 3.42 18.78
N ALA A 158 2.87 4.49 18.91
CA ALA A 158 2.37 5.24 17.77
C ALA A 158 3.51 5.82 16.92
N MET A 159 4.60 6.31 17.55
CA MET A 159 5.80 6.76 16.85
C MET A 159 6.45 5.62 16.04
N GLN A 160 6.54 4.41 16.61
CA GLN A 160 7.07 3.24 15.89
C GLN A 160 6.18 2.88 14.71
N LEU A 161 4.85 2.87 14.88
CA LEU A 161 3.89 2.60 13.81
C LEU A 161 3.96 3.65 12.70
N GLN A 162 4.17 4.93 13.03
CA GLN A 162 4.41 6.00 12.04
C GLN A 162 5.71 5.78 11.26
N SER A 163 6.78 5.28 11.91
CA SER A 163 8.03 4.91 11.24
C SER A 163 7.81 3.77 10.25
N VAL A 164 7.09 2.73 10.65
CA VAL A 164 6.72 1.60 9.79
C VAL A 164 5.85 2.05 8.61
N GLN A 165 4.85 2.91 8.87
CA GLN A 165 3.99 3.50 7.84
C GLN A 165 4.82 4.26 6.80
N LYS A 166 5.74 5.12 7.25
CA LYS A 166 6.62 5.88 6.37
C LYS A 166 7.50 4.98 5.50
N ASN A 167 8.09 3.93 6.09
CA ASN A 167 8.87 2.95 5.36
C ASN A 167 8.02 2.20 4.30
N ALA A 168 6.77 1.88 4.64
CA ALA A 168 5.83 1.25 3.72
C ALA A 168 5.44 2.17 2.55
N GLU A 169 5.20 3.45 2.83
CA GLU A 169 4.89 4.45 1.79
C GLU A 169 6.08 4.69 0.85
N LEU A 170 7.31 4.69 1.38
CA LEU A 170 8.54 4.74 0.57
C LEU A 170 8.70 3.51 -0.32
N THR A 171 8.43 2.31 0.22
CA THR A 171 8.45 1.05 -0.55
C THR A 171 7.36 1.04 -1.62
N ALA A 172 6.20 1.59 -1.32
CA ALA A 172 5.06 1.65 -2.23
C ALA A 172 5.27 2.63 -3.41
N GLY A 173 6.18 3.59 -3.29
CA GLY A 173 6.45 4.63 -4.28
C GLY A 173 5.51 5.84 -4.18
N ASP A 174 5.80 6.84 -5.01
CA ASP A 174 5.17 8.16 -4.96
C ASP A 174 3.65 8.11 -5.07
N GLY A 175 2.99 8.93 -4.25
CA GLY A 175 1.54 9.09 -4.23
C GLY A 175 0.76 7.99 -3.53
N THR A 176 1.42 6.96 -2.99
CA THR A 176 0.74 5.91 -2.20
C THR A 176 0.61 6.35 -0.75
N ILE A 177 -0.61 6.22 -0.21
CA ILE A 177 -0.90 6.51 1.20
C ILE A 177 -1.38 5.23 1.88
N VAL A 178 -0.78 4.90 3.00
CA VAL A 178 -1.17 3.78 3.86
C VAL A 178 -2.02 4.31 5.02
N ARG A 179 -3.27 3.86 5.10
CA ARG A 179 -4.20 4.30 6.16
C ARG A 179 -4.76 3.17 6.99
N SER A 180 -4.66 1.95 6.55
CA SER A 180 -5.32 0.80 7.16
C SER A 180 -4.33 -0.30 7.48
N ILE A 181 -4.56 -0.97 8.64
CA ILE A 181 -3.64 -1.94 9.20
C ILE A 181 -4.38 -3.14 9.81
N VAL A 182 -3.80 -4.33 9.70
CA VAL A 182 -4.12 -5.50 10.52
C VAL A 182 -2.92 -5.78 11.40
N LEU A 183 -3.16 -6.01 12.69
CA LEU A 183 -2.13 -6.22 13.71
C LEU A 183 -2.19 -7.63 14.28
N THR A 184 -1.03 -8.22 14.56
CA THR A 184 -0.96 -9.45 15.36
C THR A 184 -0.78 -9.15 16.84
N VAL A 185 -1.40 -9.96 17.68
CA VAL A 185 -1.31 -9.87 19.15
C VAL A 185 -1.14 -11.25 19.75
N PRO A 186 -0.54 -11.35 20.95
CA PRO A 186 -0.54 -12.59 21.70
C PRO A 186 -1.95 -13.05 22.07
N THR A 187 -2.16 -14.37 22.14
CA THR A 187 -3.43 -14.97 22.57
C THR A 187 -3.89 -14.53 23.96
N PHE A 188 -2.96 -14.18 24.82
CA PHE A 188 -3.22 -13.76 26.20
C PHE A 188 -3.57 -12.27 26.36
N TYR A 189 -3.66 -11.49 25.28
CA TYR A 189 -4.03 -10.08 25.41
C TYR A 189 -5.48 -9.94 25.86
N THR A 190 -5.65 -9.18 26.94
CA THR A 190 -6.94 -8.77 27.48
C THR A 190 -7.60 -7.70 26.60
N ILE A 191 -8.83 -7.37 26.87
CA ILE A 191 -9.54 -6.28 26.17
C ILE A 191 -8.81 -4.94 26.34
N ASP A 192 -8.27 -4.65 27.53
CA ASP A 192 -7.55 -3.40 27.79
C ASP A 192 -6.25 -3.29 26.97
N GLU A 193 -5.47 -4.38 26.85
CA GLU A 193 -4.27 -4.42 26.03
C GLU A 193 -4.61 -4.28 24.53
N LYS A 194 -5.71 -4.87 24.07
CA LYS A 194 -6.19 -4.70 22.68
C LYS A 194 -6.65 -3.27 22.41
N ARG A 195 -7.35 -2.63 23.38
CA ARG A 195 -7.72 -1.20 23.28
C ARG A 195 -6.49 -0.30 23.25
N ALA A 196 -5.44 -0.62 24.02
CA ALA A 196 -4.20 0.15 24.01
C ALA A 196 -3.50 0.11 22.64
N ILE A 197 -3.48 -1.06 21.97
CA ILE A 197 -3.00 -1.17 20.58
C ILE A 197 -3.84 -0.34 19.61
N GLN A 198 -5.16 -0.40 19.72
CA GLN A 198 -6.07 0.40 18.89
C GLN A 198 -5.83 1.90 19.10
N THR A 199 -5.64 2.33 20.36
CA THR A 199 -5.27 3.71 20.69
C THR A 199 -3.95 4.11 20.05
N ALA A 200 -2.90 3.27 20.15
CA ALA A 200 -1.61 3.56 19.52
C ALA A 200 -1.73 3.69 17.99
N ALA A 201 -2.48 2.81 17.34
CA ALA A 201 -2.73 2.89 15.90
C ALA A 201 -3.51 4.14 15.51
N GLU A 202 -4.54 4.52 16.29
CA GLU A 202 -5.31 5.75 16.08
C GLU A 202 -4.44 7.00 16.23
N LEU A 203 -3.59 7.05 17.25
CA LEU A 203 -2.63 8.15 17.45
C LEU A 203 -1.63 8.24 16.30
N ALA A 204 -1.24 7.10 15.71
CA ALA A 204 -0.41 7.05 14.51
C ALA A 204 -1.15 7.50 13.23
N GLY A 205 -2.47 7.65 13.27
CA GLY A 205 -3.30 7.99 12.10
C GLY A 205 -3.68 6.77 11.25
N LEU A 206 -3.58 5.56 11.80
CA LEU A 206 -3.88 4.29 11.16
C LEU A 206 -5.24 3.74 11.63
N LYS A 207 -6.03 3.25 10.68
CA LYS A 207 -7.28 2.54 10.97
C LYS A 207 -7.01 1.04 11.12
N VAL A 208 -7.33 0.48 12.27
CA VAL A 208 -7.28 -0.97 12.49
C VAL A 208 -8.47 -1.62 11.78
N LEU A 209 -8.19 -2.55 10.85
CA LEU A 209 -9.21 -3.37 10.16
C LEU A 209 -9.53 -4.64 10.93
N GLY A 210 -8.59 -5.13 11.73
CA GLY A 210 -8.76 -6.29 12.57
C GLY A 210 -7.49 -6.61 13.37
N ILE A 211 -7.68 -7.34 14.44
CA ILE A 211 -6.63 -7.83 15.33
C ILE A 211 -6.67 -9.36 15.28
N LEU A 212 -5.56 -9.99 14.94
CA LEU A 212 -5.39 -11.43 14.85
C LEU A 212 -4.49 -11.95 15.97
N SER A 213 -4.73 -13.17 16.47
CA SER A 213 -3.71 -13.82 17.29
C SER A 213 -2.49 -14.23 16.46
N ASP A 214 -1.29 -14.22 17.08
CA ASP A 214 -0.04 -14.63 16.45
C ASP A 214 -0.18 -16.04 15.84
N GLY A 215 -0.79 -16.99 16.59
CA GLY A 215 -1.02 -18.35 16.14
C GLY A 215 -1.95 -18.45 14.94
N LEU A 216 -3.08 -17.72 14.93
CA LEU A 216 -3.98 -17.71 13.78
C LEU A 216 -3.31 -17.08 12.56
N ALA A 217 -2.51 -16.03 12.74
CA ALA A 217 -1.78 -15.38 11.65
C ALA A 217 -0.80 -16.36 10.97
N VAL A 218 -0.03 -17.12 11.77
CA VAL A 218 0.84 -18.18 11.24
C VAL A 218 0.05 -19.27 10.54
N GLY A 219 -1.08 -19.71 11.12
CA GLY A 219 -1.97 -20.71 10.53
C GLY A 219 -2.57 -20.24 9.21
N LEU A 220 -2.97 -18.98 9.14
CA LEU A 220 -3.50 -18.38 7.91
C LEU A 220 -2.43 -18.36 6.80
N ASN A 221 -1.21 -17.91 7.11
CA ASN A 221 -0.10 -17.98 6.17
C ASN A 221 0.17 -19.43 5.70
N TYR A 222 0.15 -20.39 6.62
CA TYR A 222 0.31 -21.80 6.29
C TYR A 222 -0.75 -22.32 5.31
N ALA A 223 -1.98 -21.79 5.39
CA ALA A 223 -3.11 -22.19 4.55
C ALA A 223 -3.13 -21.50 3.18
N THR A 224 -2.40 -20.41 2.97
CA THR A 224 -2.42 -19.70 1.68
C THR A 224 -1.94 -20.54 0.51
N THR A 225 -0.94 -21.39 0.73
CA THR A 225 -0.26 -22.20 -0.29
C THR A 225 -0.62 -23.69 -0.23
N ARG A 226 -1.58 -24.07 0.63
CA ARG A 226 -1.93 -25.48 0.87
C ARG A 226 -3.40 -25.74 0.60
N GLU A 227 -3.69 -27.01 0.34
CA GLU A 227 -5.04 -27.56 0.31
C GLU A 227 -5.14 -28.63 1.40
N PHE A 228 -6.23 -28.59 2.17
CA PHE A 228 -6.45 -29.48 3.29
C PHE A 228 -7.53 -30.51 2.96
N PRO A 229 -7.56 -31.65 3.70
CA PRO A 229 -8.55 -32.67 3.52
C PRO A 229 -9.99 -32.12 3.57
N ASN A 230 -10.81 -32.51 2.59
CA ASN A 230 -12.17 -32.01 2.49
C ASN A 230 -13.12 -32.83 3.37
N VAL A 231 -13.60 -32.22 4.46
CA VAL A 231 -14.53 -32.87 5.40
C VAL A 231 -15.90 -33.19 4.79
N SER A 232 -16.30 -32.48 3.72
CA SER A 232 -17.53 -32.78 3.00
C SER A 232 -17.47 -34.12 2.24
N ASN A 233 -16.26 -34.65 2.02
CA ASN A 233 -16.00 -35.95 1.38
C ASN A 233 -15.71 -37.06 2.42
N GLY A 234 -15.87 -36.76 3.73
CA GLY A 234 -15.61 -37.70 4.82
C GLY A 234 -14.14 -37.77 5.27
N SER A 235 -13.26 -36.93 4.74
CA SER A 235 -11.85 -36.84 5.19
C SER A 235 -11.76 -36.25 6.59
N LYS A 236 -10.79 -36.69 7.37
CA LYS A 236 -10.51 -36.12 8.71
C LYS A 236 -9.77 -34.79 8.55
N PRO A 237 -10.07 -33.79 9.38
CA PRO A 237 -9.30 -32.54 9.42
C PRO A 237 -7.89 -32.79 9.94
N GLU A 238 -6.96 -31.87 9.63
CA GLU A 238 -5.61 -31.86 10.23
C GLU A 238 -5.63 -31.01 11.49
N HIS A 239 -4.97 -31.51 12.57
CA HIS A 239 -4.76 -30.78 13.82
C HIS A 239 -3.28 -30.50 14.00
N ASN A 240 -2.91 -29.22 14.05
CA ASN A 240 -1.52 -28.82 14.21
C ASN A 240 -1.38 -27.89 15.43
N ILE A 241 -0.23 -27.98 16.11
CA ILE A 241 0.16 -26.99 17.11
C ILE A 241 1.07 -25.97 16.43
N ILE A 242 0.72 -24.69 16.54
CA ILE A 242 1.64 -23.58 16.23
C ILE A 242 2.32 -23.21 17.53
N PHE A 243 3.59 -23.58 17.64
CA PHE A 243 4.44 -23.24 18.78
C PHE A 243 5.24 -21.99 18.46
N ASP A 244 4.89 -20.90 19.12
CA ASP A 244 5.51 -19.59 18.96
C ASP A 244 6.27 -19.20 20.24
N MET A 245 7.61 -19.23 20.16
CA MET A 245 8.49 -18.73 21.21
C MET A 245 9.25 -17.51 20.70
N GLY A 246 8.74 -16.34 21.05
CA GLY A 246 9.32 -15.04 20.73
C GLY A 246 10.27 -14.53 21.79
N ALA A 247 10.54 -13.20 21.77
CA ALA A 247 11.39 -12.57 22.78
C ALA A 247 10.69 -12.47 24.14
N GLY A 248 9.43 -11.98 24.18
CA GLY A 248 8.76 -11.71 25.45
C GLY A 248 7.91 -12.84 26.01
N SER A 249 7.47 -13.80 25.19
CA SER A 249 6.49 -14.82 25.61
C SER A 249 6.58 -16.09 24.77
N THR A 250 6.00 -17.18 25.30
CA THR A 250 5.78 -18.45 24.61
C THR A 250 4.28 -18.73 24.52
N LYS A 251 3.84 -19.18 23.35
CA LYS A 251 2.45 -19.55 23.07
C LYS A 251 2.39 -20.84 22.28
N ALA A 252 1.41 -21.67 22.58
CA ALA A 252 1.05 -22.82 21.77
C ALA A 252 -0.42 -22.64 21.35
N THR A 253 -0.71 -22.73 20.06
CA THR A 253 -2.06 -22.59 19.52
C THR A 253 -2.41 -23.86 18.76
N VAL A 254 -3.46 -24.54 19.17
CA VAL A 254 -3.99 -25.70 18.45
C VAL A 254 -4.90 -25.22 17.35
N VAL A 255 -4.57 -25.56 16.12
CA VAL A 255 -5.28 -25.12 14.92
C VAL A 255 -5.76 -26.31 14.12
N LYS A 256 -7.03 -26.28 13.76
CA LYS A 256 -7.66 -27.25 12.86
C LYS A 256 -7.67 -26.67 11.45
N PHE A 257 -7.19 -27.45 10.48
CA PHE A 257 -7.21 -27.15 9.07
C PHE A 257 -8.10 -28.15 8.32
N GLN A 258 -9.00 -27.63 7.47
CA GLN A 258 -9.89 -28.47 6.67
C GLN A 258 -10.34 -27.74 5.41
N GLY A 259 -10.67 -28.51 4.38
CA GLY A 259 -11.45 -28.05 3.24
C GLY A 259 -12.94 -28.33 3.46
N ARG A 260 -13.81 -27.45 3.02
CA ARG A 260 -15.26 -27.66 3.04
C ARG A 260 -15.88 -27.25 1.72
N THR A 261 -16.73 -28.12 1.16
CA THR A 261 -17.51 -27.80 -0.03
C THR A 261 -18.76 -27.02 0.35
N ILE A 262 -18.91 -25.84 -0.20
CA ILE A 262 -20.05 -24.96 0.00
C ILE A 262 -20.73 -24.64 -1.32
N LYS A 263 -22.02 -24.26 -1.28
CA LYS A 263 -22.70 -23.72 -2.45
C LYS A 263 -22.13 -22.36 -2.79
N ASP A 264 -21.78 -22.17 -4.05
CA ASP A 264 -21.41 -20.91 -4.64
C ASP A 264 -22.61 -20.29 -5.37
N ILE A 265 -22.38 -19.38 -6.29
CA ILE A 265 -23.42 -18.71 -7.06
C ILE A 265 -24.19 -19.76 -7.92
N GLY A 266 -25.50 -19.84 -7.70
CA GLY A 266 -26.39 -20.75 -8.44
C GLY A 266 -26.26 -22.22 -8.00
N LYS A 267 -25.98 -23.14 -8.95
CA LYS A 267 -25.87 -24.59 -8.72
C LYS A 267 -24.42 -25.08 -8.51
N PHE A 268 -23.45 -24.16 -8.58
CA PHE A 268 -22.04 -24.54 -8.46
C PHE A 268 -21.62 -24.71 -7.00
N ASN A 269 -20.73 -25.67 -6.77
CA ASN A 269 -20.08 -25.87 -5.49
C ASN A 269 -18.62 -25.42 -5.60
N LYS A 270 -18.07 -24.82 -4.54
CA LYS A 270 -16.64 -24.56 -4.41
C LYS A 270 -16.11 -25.10 -3.09
N THR A 271 -14.86 -25.52 -3.07
CA THR A 271 -14.17 -25.89 -1.83
C THR A 271 -13.47 -24.67 -1.25
N VAL A 272 -13.77 -24.36 0.00
CA VAL A 272 -13.17 -23.28 0.76
C VAL A 272 -12.28 -23.89 1.84
N GLN A 273 -11.11 -23.31 2.06
CA GLN A 273 -10.23 -23.69 3.15
C GLN A 273 -10.70 -23.02 4.45
N GLU A 274 -10.70 -23.78 5.54
CA GLU A 274 -11.09 -23.31 6.87
C GLU A 274 -9.92 -23.50 7.85
N VAL A 275 -9.62 -22.46 8.61
CA VAL A 275 -8.60 -22.40 9.66
C VAL A 275 -9.29 -22.05 10.96
N GLN A 276 -9.33 -22.97 11.90
CA GLN A 276 -10.02 -22.78 13.17
C GLN A 276 -9.06 -22.98 14.33
N VAL A 277 -8.95 -21.99 15.22
CA VAL A 277 -8.28 -22.11 16.51
C VAL A 277 -9.19 -22.88 17.46
N LEU A 278 -8.70 -24.00 17.99
CA LEU A 278 -9.44 -24.84 18.94
C LEU A 278 -9.12 -24.51 20.39
N GLY A 279 -7.87 -24.13 20.67
CA GLY A 279 -7.40 -23.79 22.01
C GLY A 279 -6.01 -23.20 21.98
N ALA A 280 -5.61 -22.54 23.06
CA ALA A 280 -4.27 -22.00 23.23
C ALA A 280 -3.81 -22.11 24.67
N GLY A 281 -2.49 -22.24 24.83
CA GLY A 281 -1.78 -22.13 26.10
C GLY A 281 -0.66 -21.11 25.95
N TRP A 282 -0.27 -20.48 27.03
CA TRP A 282 0.74 -19.41 27.00
C TRP A 282 1.48 -19.23 28.32
N ASP A 283 2.66 -18.64 28.18
CA ASP A 283 3.43 -18.10 29.31
C ASP A 283 3.96 -16.71 28.93
N ARG A 284 3.49 -15.69 29.64
CA ARG A 284 3.79 -14.26 29.37
C ARG A 284 5.21 -13.85 29.67
N THR A 285 5.94 -14.64 30.45
CA THR A 285 7.28 -14.32 30.95
C THR A 285 8.34 -15.29 30.43
N LEU A 286 7.94 -16.31 29.68
CA LEU A 286 8.84 -17.29 29.07
C LEU A 286 9.15 -16.90 27.62
N GLY A 287 10.37 -16.43 27.36
CA GLY A 287 10.79 -16.03 26.01
C GLY A 287 12.30 -15.78 25.93
N GLY A 288 12.72 -15.16 24.83
CA GLY A 288 14.11 -14.78 24.63
C GLY A 288 14.64 -13.83 25.69
N ASP A 289 13.80 -12.92 26.21
CA ASP A 289 14.19 -11.93 27.22
C ASP A 289 14.47 -12.64 28.56
N SER A 290 13.64 -13.61 28.96
CA SER A 290 13.92 -14.37 30.20
C SER A 290 15.19 -15.20 30.07
N LEU A 291 15.46 -15.79 28.89
CA LEU A 291 16.73 -16.49 28.64
C LEU A 291 17.92 -15.52 28.60
N ASN A 292 17.74 -14.31 28.08
CA ASN A 292 18.75 -13.26 28.11
C ASN A 292 19.04 -12.85 29.56
N ASN A 293 18.00 -12.77 30.41
CA ASN A 293 18.15 -12.41 31.81
C ASN A 293 18.98 -13.42 32.58
N LEU A 294 18.86 -14.73 32.31
CA LEU A 294 19.74 -15.73 32.90
C LEU A 294 21.22 -15.46 32.63
N ILE A 295 21.54 -15.18 31.35
CA ILE A 295 22.91 -14.86 30.94
C ILE A 295 23.36 -13.51 31.52
N LEU A 296 22.48 -12.51 31.60
CA LEU A 296 22.80 -11.19 32.18
C LEU A 296 23.12 -11.33 33.67
N ASP A 297 22.31 -12.06 34.42
CA ASP A 297 22.53 -12.29 35.83
C ASP A 297 23.84 -13.08 36.07
N ASP A 298 24.17 -14.05 35.23
CA ASP A 298 25.46 -14.75 35.27
C ASP A 298 26.63 -13.83 34.88
N MET A 299 26.47 -12.95 33.89
CA MET A 299 27.47 -11.91 33.58
C MET A 299 27.76 -11.01 34.77
N VAL A 300 26.71 -10.56 35.48
CA VAL A 300 26.89 -9.72 36.69
C VAL A 300 27.57 -10.52 37.77
N LYS A 301 27.18 -11.78 38.00
CA LYS A 301 27.82 -12.67 38.95
C LYS A 301 29.33 -12.85 38.68
N GLN A 302 29.70 -13.27 37.46
CA GLN A 302 31.11 -13.43 37.06
C GLN A 302 31.90 -12.14 37.14
N PHE A 303 31.26 -10.97 36.85
CA PHE A 303 31.89 -9.67 36.98
C PHE A 303 32.27 -9.36 38.43
N VAL A 304 31.34 -9.49 39.38
CA VAL A 304 31.61 -9.19 40.79
C VAL A 304 32.57 -10.22 41.43
N GLU A 305 32.61 -11.46 40.91
CA GLU A 305 33.58 -12.47 41.30
C GLU A 305 35.00 -12.24 40.74
N SER A 306 35.15 -11.30 39.77
CA SER A 306 36.45 -10.98 39.18
C SER A 306 37.37 -10.31 40.21
N LYS A 307 38.67 -10.58 40.15
CA LYS A 307 39.67 -10.00 41.07
C LYS A 307 39.62 -8.46 41.14
N ALA A 308 39.35 -7.77 40.03
CA ALA A 308 39.29 -6.33 39.97
C ALA A 308 38.03 -5.78 40.69
N ALA A 309 36.88 -6.37 40.45
CA ALA A 309 35.63 -5.99 41.12
C ALA A 309 35.65 -6.27 42.64
N GLN A 310 36.22 -7.43 43.05
CA GLN A 310 36.40 -7.79 44.45
C GLN A 310 37.30 -6.78 45.16
N LYS A 311 38.42 -6.36 44.53
CA LYS A 311 39.31 -5.34 45.09
C LYS A 311 38.62 -3.99 45.24
N ALA A 312 37.69 -3.64 44.37
CA ALA A 312 36.88 -2.43 44.42
C ALA A 312 35.63 -2.59 45.28
N SER A 313 35.39 -3.78 45.89
CA SER A 313 34.20 -4.08 46.70
C SER A 313 32.88 -3.81 45.97
N VAL A 314 32.81 -4.17 44.66
CA VAL A 314 31.62 -3.94 43.85
C VAL A 314 30.53 -4.93 44.23
N ALA A 315 29.32 -4.43 44.53
CA ALA A 315 28.13 -5.23 44.80
C ALA A 315 27.31 -5.48 43.52
N ALA A 316 26.70 -6.64 43.44
CA ALA A 316 25.86 -7.01 42.25
C ALA A 316 24.67 -6.04 42.07
N GLU A 317 24.06 -5.62 43.17
CA GLU A 317 22.94 -4.68 43.22
C GLU A 317 23.34 -3.31 42.65
N SER A 318 24.55 -2.85 42.94
CA SER A 318 25.08 -1.59 42.41
C SER A 318 25.26 -1.65 40.88
N VAL A 319 25.75 -2.77 40.36
CA VAL A 319 25.89 -2.99 38.93
C VAL A 319 24.49 -3.05 38.26
N LYS A 320 23.55 -3.81 38.85
CA LYS A 320 22.17 -3.94 38.36
C LYS A 320 21.41 -2.62 38.39
N ALA A 321 21.69 -1.73 39.34
CA ALA A 321 21.09 -0.40 39.40
C ALA A 321 21.73 0.62 38.44
N HIS A 322 22.91 0.28 37.87
CA HIS A 322 23.65 1.20 37.00
C HIS A 322 23.22 1.06 35.53
N GLY A 323 22.34 1.96 35.05
CA GLY A 323 21.71 1.90 33.74
C GLY A 323 22.67 1.73 32.56
N ARG A 324 23.86 2.39 32.59
CA ARG A 324 24.87 2.27 31.53
C ARG A 324 25.52 0.88 31.51
N ALA A 325 25.81 0.29 32.65
CA ALA A 325 26.38 -1.05 32.74
C ALA A 325 25.36 -2.09 32.23
N ILE A 326 24.13 -2.00 32.70
CA ILE A 326 23.06 -2.89 32.24
C ILE A 326 22.82 -2.74 30.73
N ALA A 327 22.80 -1.53 30.18
CA ALA A 327 22.65 -1.32 28.73
C ALA A 327 23.81 -1.95 27.93
N LYS A 328 25.08 -1.85 28.41
CA LYS A 328 26.23 -2.52 27.78
C LYS A 328 26.07 -4.04 27.81
N LEU A 329 25.65 -4.62 28.94
CA LEU A 329 25.43 -6.06 29.08
C LEU A 329 24.29 -6.52 28.16
N THR A 330 23.13 -5.89 28.22
CA THR A 330 21.94 -6.23 27.43
C THR A 330 22.21 -6.24 25.92
N ASN A 331 22.99 -5.30 25.41
CA ASN A 331 23.39 -5.25 24.00
C ASN A 331 24.23 -6.46 23.54
N GLN A 332 24.88 -7.17 24.45
CA GLN A 332 25.71 -8.34 24.14
C GLN A 332 25.04 -9.69 24.45
N VAL A 333 24.15 -9.72 25.45
CA VAL A 333 23.48 -10.96 25.90
C VAL A 333 22.77 -11.69 24.76
N SER A 334 21.97 -10.98 23.95
CA SER A 334 21.27 -11.59 22.82
C SER A 334 22.23 -12.23 21.80
N LYS A 335 23.37 -11.58 21.53
CA LYS A 335 24.41 -12.15 20.65
C LYS A 335 25.04 -13.39 21.24
N VAL A 336 25.36 -13.36 22.55
CA VAL A 336 25.90 -14.54 23.27
C VAL A 336 24.94 -15.73 23.16
N ARG A 337 23.64 -15.52 23.44
CA ARG A 337 22.62 -16.57 23.33
C ARG A 337 22.48 -17.10 21.90
N HIS A 338 22.51 -16.24 20.90
CA HIS A 338 22.46 -16.67 19.50
C HIS A 338 23.66 -17.51 19.10
N VAL A 339 24.87 -17.13 19.52
CA VAL A 339 26.09 -17.89 19.27
C VAL A 339 26.03 -19.25 19.95
N LEU A 340 25.52 -19.33 21.20
CA LEU A 340 25.32 -20.62 21.91
C LEU A 340 24.31 -21.53 21.21
N SER A 341 23.40 -21.00 20.38
CA SER A 341 22.51 -21.87 19.61
C SER A 341 23.24 -22.62 18.49
N ALA A 342 24.36 -22.11 17.99
CA ALA A 342 25.20 -22.76 16.98
C ALA A 342 26.46 -23.38 17.56
N ASN A 343 27.13 -22.73 18.51
CA ASN A 343 28.43 -23.13 19.08
C ASN A 343 28.31 -23.71 20.47
N GLN A 344 29.32 -24.48 20.91
CA GLN A 344 29.38 -25.07 22.25
C GLN A 344 29.82 -24.07 23.33
N ASN A 345 30.52 -23.00 22.98
CA ASN A 345 30.98 -21.98 23.89
C ASN A 345 31.09 -20.63 23.21
N THR A 346 31.05 -19.57 24.00
CA THR A 346 31.21 -18.18 23.51
C THR A 346 31.66 -17.30 24.66
N GLY A 347 31.95 -16.04 24.35
CA GLY A 347 32.29 -15.01 25.34
C GLY A 347 32.14 -13.60 24.79
N SER A 348 32.19 -12.64 25.66
CA SER A 348 32.17 -11.20 25.36
C SER A 348 33.15 -10.44 26.19
N SER A 349 33.66 -9.33 25.65
CA SER A 349 34.58 -8.41 26.36
C SER A 349 33.95 -7.04 26.49
N PHE A 350 34.10 -6.43 27.66
CA PHE A 350 33.56 -5.12 27.98
C PHE A 350 34.68 -4.23 28.53
N GLU A 351 34.86 -3.08 27.90
CA GLU A 351 35.78 -2.05 28.39
C GLU A 351 35.05 -1.10 29.34
N GLY A 352 35.61 -0.85 30.50
CA GLY A 352 35.01 0.04 31.50
C GLY A 352 33.56 -0.27 31.78
N LEU A 353 33.22 -1.54 32.13
CA LEU A 353 31.83 -1.93 32.35
C LEU A 353 31.19 -1.16 33.49
N TYR A 354 31.87 -1.14 34.64
CA TYR A 354 31.48 -0.43 35.87
C TYR A 354 32.72 0.05 36.60
N GLU A 355 32.76 1.30 37.07
CA GLU A 355 33.92 1.93 37.73
C GLU A 355 35.24 1.74 36.97
N ASP A 356 35.21 1.91 35.63
CA ASP A 356 36.35 1.73 34.73
C ASP A 356 37.01 0.33 34.76
N ILE A 357 36.27 -0.68 35.28
CA ILE A 357 36.75 -2.06 35.31
C ILE A 357 36.38 -2.78 34.04
N ASP A 358 37.38 -3.35 33.36
CA ASP A 358 37.21 -4.21 32.21
C ASP A 358 36.71 -5.59 32.63
N PHE A 359 35.84 -6.19 31.78
CA PHE A 359 35.27 -7.51 32.04
C PHE A 359 35.35 -8.39 30.84
N ARG A 360 35.65 -9.66 31.06
CA ARG A 360 35.65 -10.72 30.06
C ARG A 360 34.73 -11.85 30.53
N TYR A 361 33.66 -12.03 29.83
CA TYR A 361 32.65 -13.06 30.07
C TYR A 361 32.93 -14.31 29.24
N LYS A 362 32.67 -15.48 29.79
CA LYS A 362 32.72 -16.78 29.09
C LYS A 362 31.59 -17.66 29.58
N ILE A 363 30.99 -18.42 28.66
CA ILE A 363 29.91 -19.36 28.95
C ILE A 363 29.93 -20.49 27.93
N THR A 364 29.56 -21.71 28.40
CA THR A 364 29.30 -22.86 27.54
C THR A 364 27.81 -23.07 27.35
N ARG A 365 27.45 -23.82 26.28
CA ARG A 365 26.05 -24.21 26.03
C ARG A 365 25.51 -25.05 27.18
N THR A 366 26.30 -25.95 27.76
CA THR A 366 25.87 -26.80 28.87
C THR A 366 25.50 -25.99 30.09
N GLU A 367 26.33 -25.03 30.49
CA GLU A 367 26.02 -24.11 31.61
C GLU A 367 24.75 -23.30 31.34
N PHE A 368 24.56 -22.83 30.10
CA PHE A 368 23.33 -22.15 29.71
C PHE A 368 22.09 -23.05 29.76
N GLU A 369 22.17 -24.29 29.25
CA GLU A 369 21.06 -25.25 29.27
C GLU A 369 20.73 -25.69 30.72
N GLU A 370 21.70 -25.75 31.62
CA GLU A 370 21.49 -25.99 33.05
C GLU A 370 20.75 -24.83 33.72
N MET A 371 21.14 -23.59 33.46
CA MET A 371 20.43 -22.41 33.95
C MET A 371 19.00 -22.31 33.39
N ALA A 372 18.78 -22.81 32.18
CA ALA A 372 17.49 -22.77 31.49
C ALA A 372 16.58 -23.99 31.79
N SER A 373 16.96 -24.87 32.70
CA SER A 373 16.23 -26.12 32.99
C SER A 373 14.78 -25.88 33.41
N GLU A 374 14.51 -24.92 34.27
CA GLU A 374 13.15 -24.55 34.68
C GLU A 374 12.33 -23.99 33.48
N HIS A 375 12.98 -23.24 32.60
CA HIS A 375 12.33 -22.74 31.37
C HIS A 375 11.93 -23.87 30.43
N ALA A 376 12.71 -24.94 30.38
CA ALA A 376 12.39 -26.14 29.60
C ALA A 376 11.13 -26.85 30.12
N GLU A 377 10.92 -26.92 31.43
CA GLU A 377 9.70 -27.45 32.04
C GLU A 377 8.47 -26.58 31.71
N ARG A 378 8.60 -25.27 31.79
CA ARG A 378 7.53 -24.34 31.48
C ARG A 378 7.02 -24.45 30.01
N ILE A 379 7.90 -24.82 29.06
CA ILE A 379 7.50 -25.08 27.67
C ILE A 379 6.47 -26.23 27.62
N THR A 380 6.68 -27.27 28.39
CA THR A 380 5.77 -28.44 28.45
C THR A 380 4.39 -28.02 28.97
N VAL A 381 4.34 -27.15 29.99
CA VAL A 381 3.09 -26.63 30.55
C VAL A 381 2.30 -25.89 29.50
N VAL A 382 2.94 -24.97 28.73
CA VAL A 382 2.30 -24.19 27.67
C VAL A 382 1.62 -25.07 26.61
N ILE A 383 2.28 -26.16 26.20
CA ILE A 383 1.72 -27.08 25.21
C ILE A 383 0.55 -27.90 25.81
N ASN A 384 0.69 -28.39 27.03
CA ASN A 384 -0.37 -29.14 27.69
C ASN A 384 -1.60 -28.29 27.95
N ASP A 385 -1.46 -27.01 28.30
CA ASP A 385 -2.56 -26.09 28.47
C ASP A 385 -3.29 -25.83 27.14
N ALA A 386 -2.55 -25.72 26.03
CA ALA A 386 -3.15 -25.58 24.71
C ALA A 386 -3.96 -26.83 24.30
N LEU A 387 -3.42 -28.01 24.53
CA LEU A 387 -4.09 -29.29 24.25
C LEU A 387 -5.36 -29.43 25.10
N LYS A 388 -5.24 -29.14 26.40
CA LYS A 388 -6.37 -29.16 27.34
C LYS A 388 -7.48 -28.20 26.92
N ALA A 389 -7.11 -26.98 26.49
CA ALA A 389 -8.06 -25.98 26.00
C ALA A 389 -8.75 -26.43 24.70
N ALA A 390 -8.06 -27.19 23.84
CA ALA A 390 -8.58 -27.78 22.62
C ALA A 390 -9.36 -29.10 22.85
N ASN A 391 -9.30 -29.66 24.06
CA ASN A 391 -9.81 -30.98 24.38
C ASN A 391 -9.24 -32.09 23.46
N LEU A 392 -7.91 -32.06 23.24
CA LEU A 392 -7.15 -32.98 22.42
C LEU A 392 -5.93 -33.50 23.19
N ASP A 393 -5.42 -34.67 22.80
CA ASP A 393 -4.17 -35.20 23.28
C ASP A 393 -3.05 -35.00 22.25
N ILE A 394 -1.78 -35.08 22.66
CA ILE A 394 -0.61 -34.92 21.77
C ILE A 394 -0.57 -35.95 20.62
N VAL A 395 -1.24 -37.09 20.80
CA VAL A 395 -1.35 -38.13 19.76
C VAL A 395 -2.28 -37.73 18.63
N ASP A 396 -3.25 -36.85 18.89
CA ASP A 396 -4.19 -36.34 17.92
C ASP A 396 -3.58 -35.23 17.05
N ILE A 397 -2.36 -34.81 17.35
CA ILE A 397 -1.66 -33.73 16.64
C ILE A 397 -0.82 -34.28 15.50
N ASP A 398 -1.08 -33.81 14.30
CA ASP A 398 -0.38 -34.19 13.06
C ASP A 398 1.02 -33.59 13.00
N SER A 399 1.18 -32.34 13.37
CA SER A 399 2.48 -31.66 13.43
C SER A 399 2.54 -30.45 14.35
N ILE A 400 3.77 -30.08 14.75
CA ILE A 400 4.11 -28.87 15.49
C ILE A 400 4.84 -27.92 14.53
N ILE A 401 4.22 -26.77 14.24
CA ILE A 401 4.76 -25.73 13.36
C ILE A 401 5.52 -24.74 14.23
N LEU A 402 6.81 -24.55 13.95
CA LEU A 402 7.66 -23.64 14.72
C LEU A 402 7.52 -22.19 14.25
N HIS A 403 7.32 -21.27 15.19
CA HIS A 403 7.34 -19.83 15.00
C HIS A 403 8.11 -19.14 16.14
N GLY A 404 8.55 -17.88 15.90
CA GLY A 404 9.38 -17.14 16.85
C GLY A 404 10.85 -17.57 16.82
N GLY A 405 11.76 -16.59 16.92
CA GLY A 405 13.20 -16.83 16.77
C GLY A 405 13.81 -17.77 17.82
N VAL A 406 13.23 -17.82 19.02
CA VAL A 406 13.73 -18.63 20.14
C VAL A 406 13.39 -20.11 19.97
N SER A 407 12.37 -20.46 19.18
CA SER A 407 12.04 -21.86 18.86
C SER A 407 13.19 -22.64 18.21
N ARG A 408 14.21 -21.92 17.69
CA ARG A 408 15.42 -22.52 17.10
C ARG A 408 16.50 -22.88 18.13
N THR A 409 16.29 -22.54 19.40
CA THR A 409 17.27 -22.87 20.46
C THR A 409 17.31 -24.38 20.68
N PRO A 410 18.50 -25.03 20.73
CA PRO A 410 18.61 -26.48 20.73
C PRO A 410 17.85 -27.19 21.88
N PHE A 411 17.87 -26.64 23.08
CA PHE A 411 17.13 -27.28 24.19
C PHE A 411 15.62 -27.18 23.98
N VAL A 412 15.10 -26.09 23.38
CA VAL A 412 13.69 -25.94 23.06
C VAL A 412 13.25 -27.01 22.07
N GLN A 413 14.03 -27.23 21.02
CA GLN A 413 13.75 -28.30 20.04
C GLN A 413 13.77 -29.69 20.69
N LYS A 414 14.75 -29.98 21.57
CA LYS A 414 14.80 -31.24 22.30
C LYS A 414 13.54 -31.47 23.15
N VAL A 415 13.01 -30.43 23.81
CA VAL A 415 11.75 -30.51 24.57
C VAL A 415 10.58 -30.85 23.66
N LEU A 416 10.47 -30.19 22.53
CA LEU A 416 9.39 -30.39 21.54
C LEU A 416 9.46 -31.79 20.91
N GLU A 417 10.66 -32.28 20.58
CA GLU A 417 10.90 -33.61 20.05
C GLU A 417 10.47 -34.70 21.07
N LYS A 418 10.85 -34.51 22.34
CA LYS A 418 10.46 -35.40 23.41
C LYS A 418 8.94 -35.44 23.62
N LEU A 419 8.28 -34.28 23.57
CA LEU A 419 6.82 -34.16 23.73
C LEU A 419 6.05 -34.78 22.55
N SER A 420 6.48 -34.52 21.34
CA SER A 420 5.81 -35.01 20.12
C SER A 420 6.03 -36.50 19.89
N GLY A 421 7.03 -37.10 20.54
CA GLY A 421 7.43 -38.49 20.37
C GLY A 421 8.09 -38.80 19.02
N SER A 422 8.18 -37.86 18.11
CA SER A 422 8.85 -38.00 16.81
C SER A 422 9.35 -36.65 16.29
N PRO A 423 10.63 -36.53 15.88
CA PRO A 423 11.15 -35.30 15.26
C PRO A 423 10.47 -34.98 13.93
N GLU A 424 9.88 -35.95 13.24
CA GLU A 424 9.17 -35.75 11.97
C GLU A 424 7.88 -34.94 12.11
N LYS A 425 7.29 -34.90 13.31
CA LYS A 425 6.14 -34.08 13.62
C LYS A 425 6.51 -32.60 13.70
N ILE A 426 7.79 -32.23 13.83
CA ILE A 426 8.23 -30.86 13.96
C ILE A 426 8.44 -30.24 12.57
N ARG A 427 7.66 -29.22 12.23
CA ARG A 427 7.73 -28.50 10.96
C ARG A 427 8.58 -27.25 11.08
N SER A 428 9.81 -27.31 10.58
CA SER A 428 10.74 -26.18 10.49
C SER A 428 10.76 -25.52 9.10
N ASN A 429 9.98 -26.01 8.15
CA ASN A 429 9.90 -25.50 6.78
C ASN A 429 8.99 -24.26 6.62
N VAL A 430 8.39 -23.78 7.70
CA VAL A 430 7.68 -22.49 7.75
C VAL A 430 8.66 -21.43 8.22
N ASN A 431 8.66 -20.26 7.56
CA ASN A 431 9.53 -19.17 7.99
C ASN A 431 9.10 -18.67 9.38
N SER A 432 9.83 -19.09 10.40
CA SER A 432 9.54 -18.80 11.80
C SER A 432 9.68 -17.32 12.19
N ASP A 433 10.27 -16.49 11.33
CA ASP A 433 10.39 -15.06 11.55
C ASP A 433 9.28 -14.26 10.85
N GLU A 434 8.70 -14.76 9.74
CA GLU A 434 7.85 -13.95 8.85
C GLU A 434 6.43 -14.50 8.66
N ALA A 435 6.16 -15.74 9.08
CA ALA A 435 4.86 -16.36 8.82
C ALA A 435 3.69 -15.55 9.40
N ALA A 436 3.83 -14.97 10.60
CA ALA A 436 2.78 -14.17 11.22
C ALA A 436 2.50 -12.87 10.44
N VAL A 437 3.55 -12.17 9.99
CA VAL A 437 3.37 -10.92 9.25
C VAL A 437 2.76 -11.14 7.86
N PHE A 438 3.10 -12.23 7.17
CA PHE A 438 2.45 -12.60 5.90
C PHE A 438 0.98 -12.98 6.11
N GLY A 439 0.65 -13.70 7.19
CA GLY A 439 -0.73 -13.98 7.56
C GLY A 439 -1.54 -12.70 7.85
N ALA A 440 -0.95 -11.77 8.58
CA ALA A 440 -1.55 -10.45 8.82
C ALA A 440 -1.77 -9.66 7.52
N GLY A 441 -0.80 -9.68 6.60
CA GLY A 441 -0.90 -9.05 5.29
C GLY A 441 -1.99 -9.68 4.43
N PHE A 442 -2.07 -11.01 4.40
CA PHE A 442 -3.15 -11.71 3.71
C PHE A 442 -4.53 -11.31 4.27
N ARG A 443 -4.67 -11.25 5.61
CA ARG A 443 -5.90 -10.81 6.25
C ARG A 443 -6.22 -9.34 5.94
N ALA A 444 -5.22 -8.47 5.88
CA ALA A 444 -5.40 -7.07 5.51
C ALA A 444 -5.92 -6.93 4.07
N ALA A 445 -5.42 -7.75 3.14
CA ALA A 445 -5.92 -7.82 1.78
C ALA A 445 -7.37 -8.34 1.73
N GLU A 446 -7.69 -9.37 2.49
CA GLU A 446 -9.04 -9.95 2.56
C GLU A 446 -10.08 -8.95 3.08
N LEU A 447 -9.73 -8.19 4.12
CA LEU A 447 -10.63 -7.19 4.73
C LEU A 447 -10.77 -5.90 3.91
N SER A 448 -9.88 -5.68 2.95
CA SER A 448 -9.91 -4.51 2.09
C SER A 448 -10.74 -4.76 0.83
N PRO A 449 -11.71 -3.90 0.51
CA PRO A 449 -12.52 -4.06 -0.70
C PRO A 449 -11.71 -3.89 -2.01
N SER A 450 -10.48 -3.39 -1.91
CA SER A 450 -9.61 -3.12 -3.06
C SER A 450 -8.90 -4.37 -3.59
N PHE A 451 -8.92 -5.48 -2.86
CA PHE A 451 -8.19 -6.69 -3.22
C PHE A 451 -9.11 -7.90 -3.35
N ARG A 452 -8.72 -8.82 -4.22
CA ARG A 452 -9.33 -10.14 -4.32
C ARG A 452 -8.26 -11.18 -4.01
N VAL A 453 -8.46 -11.91 -2.92
CA VAL A 453 -7.58 -12.99 -2.48
C VAL A 453 -8.35 -14.31 -2.43
N LYS A 454 -7.61 -15.43 -2.31
CA LYS A 454 -8.20 -16.75 -2.07
C LYS A 454 -9.06 -16.70 -0.81
N GLU A 455 -10.31 -17.18 -0.88
CA GLU A 455 -11.18 -17.25 0.30
C GLU A 455 -10.67 -18.32 1.25
N ILE A 456 -10.26 -17.90 2.45
CA ILE A 456 -9.90 -18.76 3.57
C ILE A 456 -10.72 -18.31 4.76
N ARG A 457 -11.60 -19.19 5.26
CA ARG A 457 -12.42 -18.88 6.42
C ARG A 457 -11.64 -19.10 7.69
N ILE A 458 -11.56 -18.09 8.52
CA ILE A 458 -10.90 -18.15 9.80
C ILE A 458 -11.92 -18.13 10.94
N SER A 459 -11.60 -18.81 12.03
CA SER A 459 -12.36 -18.77 13.26
C SER A 459 -11.45 -18.84 14.47
N GLU A 460 -11.60 -17.89 15.38
CA GLU A 460 -10.84 -17.86 16.63
C GLU A 460 -11.73 -17.42 17.79
N GLY A 461 -11.43 -17.95 18.97
CA GLY A 461 -12.13 -17.60 20.20
C GLY A 461 -11.58 -16.35 20.89
N GLY A 462 -12.21 -15.94 21.99
CA GLY A 462 -11.74 -14.83 22.82
C GLY A 462 -10.59 -15.17 23.77
N PHE A 463 -10.19 -16.44 23.86
CA PHE A 463 -9.21 -17.04 24.78
C PHE A 463 -9.54 -16.91 26.27
N TYR A 464 -10.48 -16.07 26.63
CA TYR A 464 -11.03 -15.90 27.98
C TYR A 464 -12.52 -16.10 27.93
N SER A 465 -13.09 -16.73 28.96
CA SER A 465 -14.54 -16.78 29.08
C SER A 465 -15.07 -15.41 29.47
N SER A 466 -16.28 -15.10 29.00
CA SER A 466 -16.92 -13.79 29.23
C SER A 466 -18.40 -14.00 29.54
N GLY A 467 -18.96 -13.09 30.32
CA GLY A 467 -20.36 -13.17 30.74
C GLY A 467 -20.93 -11.81 31.07
N VAL A 468 -22.10 -11.87 31.69
CA VAL A 468 -22.84 -10.70 32.14
C VAL A 468 -23.31 -10.90 33.56
N LYS A 469 -23.32 -9.84 34.33
CA LYS A 469 -23.91 -9.79 35.70
C LYS A 469 -24.82 -8.57 35.83
N TRP A 470 -25.92 -8.75 36.53
CA TRP A 470 -26.84 -7.67 36.83
C TRP A 470 -27.59 -7.97 38.14
N GLU A 471 -28.19 -6.95 38.70
CA GLU A 471 -29.01 -7.06 39.85
C GLU A 471 -30.48 -6.81 39.45
N SER A 472 -31.39 -7.75 39.79
CA SER A 472 -32.80 -7.58 39.56
C SER A 472 -33.42 -6.61 40.56
N LYS A 473 -34.61 -6.08 40.28
CA LYS A 473 -35.36 -5.20 41.16
C LYS A 473 -35.57 -5.77 42.58
N GLU A 474 -35.56 -7.09 42.69
CA GLU A 474 -35.69 -7.80 43.99
C GLU A 474 -34.39 -7.88 44.79
N GLY A 475 -33.30 -7.27 44.29
CA GLY A 475 -31.97 -7.31 44.89
C GLY A 475 -31.24 -8.64 44.69
N LYS A 476 -31.67 -9.45 43.74
CA LYS A 476 -31.02 -10.72 43.41
C LYS A 476 -29.94 -10.49 42.37
N THR A 477 -28.71 -10.84 42.68
CA THR A 477 -27.60 -10.80 41.74
C THR A 477 -27.69 -11.97 40.77
N HIS A 478 -27.68 -11.68 39.49
CA HIS A 478 -27.59 -12.64 38.40
C HIS A 478 -26.17 -12.62 37.83
N HIS A 479 -25.63 -13.79 37.59
CA HIS A 479 -24.30 -13.98 36.98
C HIS A 479 -24.37 -15.08 35.93
N GLN A 480 -24.13 -14.74 34.67
CA GLN A 480 -24.27 -15.68 33.58
C GLN A 480 -23.06 -15.66 32.67
N ARG A 481 -22.40 -16.79 32.49
CA ARG A 481 -21.37 -16.96 31.47
C ARG A 481 -22.03 -17.05 30.09
N LEU A 482 -21.68 -16.16 29.18
CA LEU A 482 -22.20 -16.10 27.81
C LEU A 482 -21.30 -16.81 26.80
N TRP A 483 -20.00 -16.64 26.93
CA TRP A 483 -19.03 -17.20 26.01
C TRP A 483 -17.94 -17.97 26.76
N SER A 484 -17.57 -19.12 26.24
CA SER A 484 -16.34 -19.84 26.63
C SER A 484 -15.13 -19.24 25.92
N ALA A 485 -13.92 -19.61 26.35
CA ALA A 485 -12.67 -19.21 25.71
C ALA A 485 -12.60 -19.55 24.21
N ALA A 486 -13.26 -20.65 23.80
CA ALA A 486 -13.31 -21.11 22.41
C ALA A 486 -14.49 -20.54 21.59
N SER A 487 -15.35 -19.73 22.18
CA SER A 487 -16.48 -19.12 21.47
C SER A 487 -15.99 -18.17 20.38
N ALA A 488 -16.39 -18.44 19.13
CA ALA A 488 -15.91 -17.71 17.96
C ALA A 488 -16.29 -16.22 18.00
N GLN A 489 -15.31 -15.37 17.69
CA GLN A 489 -15.50 -13.94 17.46
C GLN A 489 -16.28 -13.74 16.14
N GLY A 490 -17.10 -12.68 16.06
CA GLY A 490 -17.91 -12.40 14.89
C GLY A 490 -19.08 -13.36 14.66
N ALA A 491 -19.35 -14.29 15.60
CA ALA A 491 -20.50 -15.17 15.53
C ALA A 491 -21.82 -14.41 15.65
N ALA A 492 -22.92 -15.07 15.29
CA ALA A 492 -24.27 -14.51 15.42
C ALA A 492 -24.54 -14.01 16.84
N PRO A 493 -25.27 -12.90 16.99
CA PRO A 493 -25.62 -12.38 18.32
C PRO A 493 -26.36 -13.40 19.16
N LYS A 494 -26.04 -13.44 20.45
CA LYS A 494 -26.81 -14.13 21.47
C LYS A 494 -27.86 -13.17 22.00
N GLU A 495 -29.08 -13.64 22.18
CA GLU A 495 -30.18 -12.86 22.74
C GLU A 495 -30.30 -13.16 24.24
N LEU A 496 -30.29 -12.10 25.04
CA LEU A 496 -30.54 -12.15 26.48
C LEU A 496 -31.93 -11.57 26.74
N THR A 497 -32.70 -12.25 27.55
CA THR A 497 -34.04 -11.82 27.91
C THR A 497 -34.05 -11.40 29.38
N PHE A 498 -34.51 -10.18 29.65
CA PHE A 498 -34.64 -9.64 31.00
C PHE A 498 -36.11 -9.44 31.31
N THR A 499 -36.49 -9.82 32.52
CA THR A 499 -37.87 -9.73 33.03
C THR A 499 -38.08 -8.42 33.78
N ASP A 500 -37.04 -7.65 34.03
CA ASP A 500 -37.11 -6.37 34.71
C ASP A 500 -37.87 -5.34 33.87
N GLY A 501 -38.85 -4.67 34.50
CA GLY A 501 -39.68 -3.66 33.83
C GLY A 501 -39.27 -2.21 34.11
N GLU A 502 -38.24 -2.01 34.91
CA GLU A 502 -37.64 -0.71 35.24
C GLU A 502 -36.21 -0.64 34.71
N ASP A 503 -35.64 0.58 34.67
CA ASP A 503 -34.28 0.77 34.23
C ASP A 503 -33.29 0.06 35.16
N PHE A 504 -32.33 -0.65 34.58
CA PHE A 504 -31.30 -1.40 35.29
C PHE A 504 -29.96 -1.31 34.60
N THR A 505 -28.90 -1.76 35.29
CA THR A 505 -27.53 -1.81 34.75
C THR A 505 -27.06 -3.25 34.66
N ALA A 506 -26.53 -3.64 33.52
CA ALA A 506 -25.86 -4.92 33.33
C ALA A 506 -24.40 -4.72 33.00
N THR A 507 -23.54 -5.47 33.66
CA THR A 507 -22.09 -5.39 33.53
C THR A 507 -21.55 -6.65 32.85
N PHE A 508 -20.81 -6.47 31.74
CA PHE A 508 -20.07 -7.55 31.10
C PHE A 508 -18.68 -7.68 31.69
N TYR A 509 -18.26 -8.92 31.89
CA TYR A 509 -16.96 -9.25 32.48
C TYR A 509 -16.16 -10.21 31.60
N GLN A 510 -14.84 -10.22 31.80
CA GLN A 510 -13.88 -11.18 31.26
C GLN A 510 -13.19 -11.91 32.41
N GLN A 511 -13.15 -13.25 32.35
CA GLN A 511 -12.51 -14.10 33.37
C GLN A 511 -11.05 -14.32 33.01
N ILE A 512 -10.14 -13.79 33.80
CA ILE A 512 -8.68 -13.86 33.57
C ILE A 512 -8.07 -14.67 34.74
N GLY A 513 -7.85 -15.97 34.51
CA GLY A 513 -7.44 -16.88 35.57
C GLY A 513 -8.53 -16.98 36.67
N SER A 514 -8.16 -16.64 37.90
CA SER A 514 -9.09 -16.54 39.03
C SER A 514 -9.84 -15.21 39.11
N ASP A 515 -9.38 -14.18 38.40
CA ASP A 515 -9.87 -12.83 38.51
C ASP A 515 -10.94 -12.51 37.45
N GLU A 516 -12.01 -11.87 37.90
CA GLU A 516 -13.06 -11.34 37.04
C GLU A 516 -12.84 -9.84 36.82
N ARG A 517 -12.68 -9.44 35.57
CA ARG A 517 -12.50 -8.04 35.21
C ARG A 517 -13.72 -7.53 34.44
N ASP A 518 -14.31 -6.47 34.95
CA ASP A 518 -15.41 -5.77 34.29
C ASP A 518 -14.90 -5.00 33.09
N VAL A 519 -15.54 -5.20 31.93
CA VAL A 519 -15.07 -4.64 30.64
C VAL A 519 -16.04 -3.62 30.04
N LYS A 520 -17.35 -3.74 30.37
CA LYS A 520 -18.38 -2.89 29.80
C LYS A 520 -19.64 -2.89 30.63
N THR A 521 -20.31 -1.74 30.80
CA THR A 521 -21.67 -1.66 31.34
C THR A 521 -22.63 -1.17 30.29
N ILE A 522 -23.88 -1.60 30.43
CA ILE A 522 -25.02 -1.02 29.76
C ILE A 522 -26.04 -0.58 30.84
N THR A 523 -26.63 0.57 30.64
CA THR A 523 -27.76 1.03 31.49
C THR A 523 -28.92 1.36 30.58
N THR A 524 -30.07 0.75 30.84
CA THR A 524 -31.31 1.05 30.11
C THR A 524 -31.88 2.40 30.53
N LYS A 525 -32.58 3.06 29.61
CA LYS A 525 -33.26 4.33 29.87
C LYS A 525 -34.69 4.27 29.39
N ASN A 526 -35.59 4.73 30.25
CA ASN A 526 -37.01 4.80 29.96
C ASN A 526 -37.65 3.43 29.63
N LEU A 527 -37.15 2.34 30.22
CA LEU A 527 -37.64 0.98 29.95
C LEU A 527 -39.11 0.85 30.28
N THR A 528 -39.57 1.34 31.45
CA THR A 528 -40.99 1.33 31.88
C THR A 528 -41.87 2.04 30.87
N ALA A 529 -41.48 3.21 30.38
CA ALA A 529 -42.21 3.96 29.37
C ALA A 529 -42.29 3.21 28.03
N THR A 530 -41.19 2.52 27.65
CA THR A 530 -41.13 1.71 26.42
C THR A 530 -42.02 0.48 26.51
N ILE A 531 -42.11 -0.16 27.69
CA ILE A 531 -43.05 -1.27 27.96
C ILE A 531 -44.52 -0.78 27.89
N ALA A 532 -44.81 0.39 28.43
CA ALA A 532 -46.14 0.99 28.29
C ALA A 532 -46.49 1.31 26.85
N ALA A 533 -45.49 1.84 26.07
CA ALA A 533 -45.68 2.15 24.65
C ALA A 533 -45.95 0.90 23.79
N ILE A 534 -45.28 -0.24 24.05
CA ILE A 534 -45.52 -1.47 23.30
C ILE A 534 -46.88 -2.03 23.60
N LYS A 535 -47.35 -1.99 24.87
CA LYS A 535 -48.70 -2.38 25.27
C LYS A 535 -49.79 -1.52 24.58
N GLN A 536 -49.57 -0.22 24.48
CA GLN A 536 -50.47 0.70 23.80
C GLN A 536 -50.53 0.47 22.31
N LYS A 537 -49.35 0.25 21.69
CA LYS A 537 -49.24 0.08 20.25
C LYS A 537 -49.72 -1.28 19.76
N TYR A 538 -49.54 -2.33 20.59
CA TYR A 538 -49.91 -3.71 20.28
C TYR A 538 -50.71 -4.32 21.43
N PRO A 539 -52.00 -4.04 21.51
CA PRO A 539 -52.87 -4.51 22.62
C PRO A 539 -53.02 -6.04 22.70
N SER A 540 -52.63 -6.76 21.66
CA SER A 540 -52.64 -8.23 21.62
C SER A 540 -51.38 -8.87 22.28
N CYS A 541 -50.43 -8.08 22.73
CA CYS A 541 -49.25 -8.56 23.51
C CYS A 541 -49.74 -9.02 24.90
N VAL A 542 -49.40 -10.24 25.28
CA VAL A 542 -49.59 -10.75 26.63
C VAL A 542 -48.56 -10.13 27.56
N GLU A 543 -48.99 -9.60 28.69
CA GLU A 543 -48.11 -8.87 29.62
C GLU A 543 -46.91 -9.70 30.11
N SER A 544 -47.10 -11.00 30.34
CA SER A 544 -46.07 -11.96 30.73
C SER A 544 -45.06 -12.28 29.60
N GLU A 545 -45.34 -11.89 28.34
CA GLU A 545 -44.48 -12.13 27.18
C GLU A 545 -43.74 -10.86 26.74
N ILE A 546 -43.97 -9.73 27.43
CA ILE A 546 -43.27 -8.48 27.14
C ILE A 546 -41.96 -8.48 27.90
N HIS A 547 -40.85 -8.59 27.17
CA HIS A 547 -39.50 -8.64 27.76
C HIS A 547 -38.55 -7.66 27.07
N PHE A 548 -37.62 -7.15 27.87
CA PHE A 548 -36.47 -6.46 27.29
C PHE A 548 -35.49 -7.51 26.76
N LYS A 549 -35.18 -7.42 25.47
CA LYS A 549 -34.27 -8.29 24.78
C LYS A 549 -33.00 -7.53 24.34
N LEU A 550 -31.85 -8.07 24.74
CA LEU A 550 -30.54 -7.54 24.41
C LEU A 550 -29.77 -8.53 23.54
N GLY A 551 -29.56 -8.18 22.30
CA GLY A 551 -28.71 -8.95 21.39
C GLY A 551 -27.24 -8.55 21.55
N VAL A 552 -26.38 -9.49 21.91
CA VAL A 552 -24.96 -9.26 22.16
C VAL A 552 -24.09 -10.24 21.37
N LYS A 553 -22.94 -9.79 20.88
CA LYS A 553 -21.97 -10.64 20.19
C LYS A 553 -20.54 -10.25 20.56
N LEU A 554 -19.59 -11.14 20.30
CA LEU A 554 -18.17 -10.78 20.30
C LEU A 554 -17.80 -10.13 18.96
N SER A 555 -17.20 -8.95 19.00
CA SER A 555 -16.75 -8.24 17.82
C SER A 555 -15.76 -9.08 17.00
N SER A 556 -15.86 -9.06 15.69
CA SER A 556 -14.89 -9.69 14.79
C SER A 556 -13.59 -8.91 14.67
N GLU A 557 -13.55 -7.66 15.15
CA GLU A 557 -12.38 -6.79 15.08
C GLU A 557 -11.36 -7.07 16.20
N ASN A 558 -11.86 -7.17 17.46
CA ASN A 558 -11.02 -7.29 18.64
C ASN A 558 -11.54 -8.28 19.69
N GLY A 559 -12.72 -8.89 19.48
CA GLY A 559 -13.37 -9.81 20.42
C GLY A 559 -14.04 -9.13 21.61
N GLU A 560 -14.21 -7.81 21.61
CA GLU A 560 -14.95 -7.09 22.64
C GLU A 560 -16.46 -7.31 22.50
N VAL A 561 -17.20 -7.23 23.62
CA VAL A 561 -18.65 -7.33 23.60
C VAL A 561 -19.27 -6.14 22.86
N GLU A 562 -20.03 -6.43 21.81
CA GLU A 562 -20.76 -5.48 20.98
C GLU A 562 -22.27 -5.68 21.15
N ILE A 563 -22.99 -4.58 21.34
CA ILE A 563 -24.45 -4.60 21.43
C ILE A 563 -25.04 -4.52 20.04
N ALA A 564 -25.69 -5.59 19.62
CA ALA A 564 -26.31 -5.69 18.29
C ALA A 564 -27.76 -5.21 18.28
N LYS A 565 -28.47 -5.32 19.43
CA LYS A 565 -29.89 -4.99 19.53
C LYS A 565 -30.24 -4.69 20.99
N ALA A 566 -31.08 -3.69 21.21
CA ALA A 566 -31.68 -3.42 22.52
C ALA A 566 -33.15 -3.00 22.27
N ALA A 567 -34.12 -3.86 22.63
CA ALA A 567 -35.54 -3.61 22.38
C ALA A 567 -36.44 -4.32 23.37
N VAL A 568 -37.58 -3.74 23.65
CA VAL A 568 -38.69 -4.47 24.28
C VAL A 568 -39.50 -5.17 23.19
N GLU A 569 -39.72 -6.47 23.35
CA GLU A 569 -40.36 -7.31 22.34
C GLU A 569 -41.52 -8.11 22.95
N CYS A 570 -42.55 -8.42 22.15
CA CYS A 570 -43.62 -9.34 22.45
C CYS A 570 -44.14 -10.03 21.17
N GLU A 571 -44.92 -11.08 21.30
CA GLU A 571 -45.64 -11.66 20.18
C GLU A 571 -47.03 -10.98 20.07
N ALA A 572 -47.29 -10.35 18.93
CA ALA A 572 -48.57 -9.67 18.65
C ALA A 572 -49.24 -10.19 17.38
N GLU A 573 -50.54 -10.10 17.35
CA GLU A 573 -51.31 -10.33 16.12
C GLU A 573 -51.21 -9.11 15.22
N VAL A 574 -50.55 -9.27 14.05
CA VAL A 574 -50.32 -8.19 13.10
C VAL A 574 -51.15 -8.44 11.84
N LYS A 575 -51.79 -7.39 11.31
CA LYS A 575 -52.48 -7.45 10.01
C LYS A 575 -51.40 -7.38 8.91
N GLU A 576 -51.55 -8.22 7.87
CA GLU A 576 -50.70 -8.14 6.66
C GLU A 576 -50.75 -6.72 6.07
N GLY A 577 -49.59 -6.06 5.98
CA GLY A 577 -49.46 -4.71 5.44
C GLY A 577 -48.67 -3.71 6.29
N LEU A 578 -48.46 -4.00 7.57
CA LEU A 578 -47.66 -3.12 8.46
C LEU A 578 -46.20 -3.55 8.66
N VAL A 579 -45.85 -4.72 8.11
CA VAL A 579 -44.55 -5.41 8.41
C VAL A 579 -43.35 -4.82 7.67
N ASP A 580 -43.52 -4.25 6.49
CA ASP A 580 -42.41 -3.70 5.73
C ASP A 580 -41.80 -2.40 6.31
N GLY A 581 -42.65 -1.64 7.04
CA GLY A 581 -42.16 -0.43 7.72
C GLY A 581 -41.28 -0.72 8.94
N VAL A 582 -41.51 -1.84 9.61
CA VAL A 582 -40.79 -2.20 10.87
C VAL A 582 -39.47 -2.91 10.56
N LYS A 583 -39.43 -3.75 9.52
CA LYS A 583 -38.16 -4.40 9.09
C LYS A 583 -37.08 -3.41 8.66
N ASN A 584 -37.51 -2.27 8.08
CA ASN A 584 -36.56 -1.21 7.69
C ASN A 584 -36.08 -0.35 8.85
N LEU A 585 -36.83 -0.31 9.97
CA LEU A 585 -36.48 0.50 11.16
C LEU A 585 -35.37 -0.20 12.00
N PHE A 586 -35.27 -1.52 11.93
CA PHE A 586 -34.33 -2.33 12.72
C PHE A 586 -33.05 -2.73 12.01
N GLY A 587 -32.80 -2.24 10.79
CA GLY A 587 -31.53 -2.44 10.10
C GLY A 587 -31.25 -3.88 9.63
N PHE A 588 -32.27 -4.79 9.62
CA PHE A 588 -32.10 -6.15 9.10
C PHE A 588 -32.30 -6.28 7.58
N GLY A 589 -32.24 -5.18 6.85
CA GLY A 589 -32.18 -5.19 5.40
C GLY A 589 -30.79 -5.59 4.93
N LYS A 590 -30.61 -6.79 4.40
CA LYS A 590 -29.47 -7.16 3.58
C LYS A 590 -29.35 -6.15 2.44
N LYS A 591 -28.41 -5.22 2.53
CA LYS A 591 -27.92 -4.51 1.34
C LYS A 591 -26.99 -5.46 0.60
N ASP A 592 -27.54 -6.23 -0.32
CA ASP A 592 -26.74 -6.85 -1.37
C ASP A 592 -26.15 -5.74 -2.22
N GLN A 593 -24.86 -5.48 -2.04
CA GLN A 593 -24.09 -4.62 -2.95
C GLN A 593 -23.94 -5.37 -4.26
N LYS A 594 -24.68 -4.95 -5.28
CA LYS A 594 -24.41 -5.32 -6.67
C LYS A 594 -23.11 -4.65 -7.12
N PRO A 595 -22.26 -5.36 -7.87
CA PRO A 595 -21.07 -4.76 -8.46
C PRO A 595 -21.46 -3.71 -9.50
N LEU A 596 -20.83 -2.55 -9.44
CA LEU A 596 -20.89 -1.49 -10.44
C LEU A 596 -20.38 -2.04 -11.78
N LYS A 597 -21.23 -2.06 -12.80
CA LYS A 597 -20.83 -2.14 -14.19
C LYS A 597 -20.48 -0.74 -14.68
N GLU A 598 -19.29 -0.61 -15.27
CA GLU A 598 -18.88 0.57 -16.03
C GLU A 598 -19.75 0.80 -17.25
N GLY A 599 -20.11 2.07 -17.46
CA GLY A 599 -20.32 2.71 -18.77
C GLY A 599 -21.73 2.65 -19.35
N ALA A 600 -22.39 3.76 -19.38
CA ALA A 600 -22.96 4.53 -20.47
C ALA A 600 -24.23 5.29 -20.09
N GLU A 601 -24.27 6.46 -20.61
CA GLU A 601 -25.27 7.53 -20.49
C GLU A 601 -26.69 7.14 -20.90
N GLY A 602 -27.66 7.83 -20.28
CA GLY A 602 -28.81 8.36 -21.01
C GLY A 602 -30.17 7.84 -20.60
N SER A 603 -30.95 8.82 -20.12
CA SER A 603 -32.40 9.01 -20.23
C SER A 603 -33.37 8.22 -19.34
N GLU A 604 -34.18 9.04 -18.71
CA GLU A 604 -35.45 8.82 -18.04
C GLU A 604 -36.40 7.90 -18.79
N GLU A 605 -37.12 7.08 -18.09
CA GLU A 605 -38.59 7.05 -18.00
C GLU A 605 -39.14 5.83 -17.26
N GLU A 606 -40.15 6.06 -16.55
CA GLU A 606 -41.10 5.36 -15.76
C GLU A 606 -41.49 3.92 -16.13
N LEU A 607 -41.88 3.21 -15.05
CA LEU A 607 -43.07 2.34 -14.89
C LEU A 607 -42.88 0.82 -14.97
N LYS A 608 -43.29 0.27 -13.80
CA LYS A 608 -44.11 -0.93 -13.53
C LYS A 608 -43.49 -2.31 -13.44
N ASP A 609 -43.69 -2.80 -12.21
CA ASP A 609 -44.24 -4.13 -11.82
C ASP A 609 -43.75 -5.39 -12.53
N ASP A 610 -43.24 -6.33 -11.82
CA ASP A 610 -43.96 -7.45 -11.24
C ASP A 610 -43.01 -8.52 -10.64
N LYS A 611 -43.35 -8.94 -9.43
CA LYS A 611 -43.37 -10.26 -8.79
C LYS A 611 -42.28 -11.26 -9.14
N SER A 612 -41.77 -11.81 -8.16
CA SER A 612 -41.99 -12.91 -7.21
C SER A 612 -40.77 -13.82 -7.22
N SER A 613 -40.37 -14.47 -6.27
CA SER A 613 -40.83 -15.19 -5.11
C SER A 613 -39.67 -16.02 -4.55
N GLU A 614 -39.67 -16.15 -3.24
CA GLU A 614 -39.54 -17.41 -2.50
C GLU A 614 -38.28 -18.26 -2.74
N SER A 615 -37.66 -18.84 -1.73
CA SER A 615 -38.14 -19.43 -0.45
C SER A 615 -36.92 -19.91 0.33
N ALA A 616 -36.98 -19.88 1.62
CA ALA A 616 -37.41 -20.88 2.57
C ALA A 616 -36.39 -21.99 2.86
N ALA A 617 -36.09 -22.04 4.13
CA ALA A 617 -35.30 -23.07 4.79
C ALA A 617 -36.17 -24.27 5.16
N SER A 618 -35.50 -25.38 5.14
CA SER A 618 -35.97 -26.72 5.49
C SER A 618 -35.92 -26.98 6.98
N SER A 619 -36.87 -27.79 7.47
CA SER A 619 -36.53 -28.90 8.39
C SER A 619 -37.52 -30.05 8.22
N GLU A 620 -37.00 -31.23 8.36
CA GLU A 620 -37.52 -32.58 8.20
C GLU A 620 -38.74 -32.88 9.05
N SER A 621 -39.67 -33.70 8.65
CA SER A 621 -39.64 -35.12 8.74
C SER A 621 -41.00 -35.77 8.38
N SER A 622 -40.84 -36.82 7.57
CA SER A 622 -41.60 -38.11 7.52
C SER A 622 -43.11 -38.20 7.27
N THR A 623 -43.33 -38.90 6.17
CA THR A 623 -44.21 -40.03 5.88
C THR A 623 -45.69 -39.86 5.57
N ALA A 624 -45.93 -40.34 4.36
CA ALA A 624 -46.94 -41.30 3.88
C ALA A 624 -48.27 -40.83 3.32
N SER A 625 -48.31 -40.99 2.02
CA SER A 625 -49.37 -41.64 1.24
C SER A 625 -50.80 -41.09 1.13
N GLY A 626 -51.20 -40.99 -0.13
CA GLY A 626 -52.57 -41.27 -0.53
C GLY A 626 -53.22 -40.26 -1.44
N ALA A 627 -53.16 -40.50 -2.68
CA ALA A 627 -54.08 -40.43 -3.83
C ALA A 627 -55.39 -39.60 -3.77
N ASP A 628 -55.56 -38.92 -4.84
CA ASP A 628 -56.65 -38.88 -5.83
C ASP A 628 -57.65 -37.70 -5.85
N SER A 629 -57.55 -37.06 -7.01
CA SER A 629 -58.56 -36.59 -7.96
C SER A 629 -59.61 -35.57 -7.60
N ALA A 630 -59.56 -34.52 -8.38
CA ALA A 630 -60.58 -33.96 -9.26
C ALA A 630 -61.64 -32.97 -8.74
N ALA A 631 -61.64 -31.88 -9.47
CA ALA A 631 -62.79 -31.13 -10.03
C ALA A 631 -63.46 -29.98 -9.26
N SER A 632 -63.22 -28.80 -9.83
CA SER A 632 -64.19 -27.80 -10.25
C SER A 632 -65.22 -27.29 -9.24
N GLY A 633 -65.19 -25.96 -9.00
CA GLY A 633 -66.35 -25.23 -8.50
C GLY A 633 -65.96 -23.84 -7.95
N SER A 634 -66.22 -22.82 -8.75
CA SER A 634 -66.17 -21.41 -8.36
C SER A 634 -67.17 -21.05 -7.31
N THR A 635 -66.70 -20.57 -6.15
CA THR A 635 -67.53 -19.72 -5.25
C THR A 635 -66.60 -18.80 -4.54
N GLU A 636 -66.84 -17.48 -4.62
CA GLU A 636 -66.19 -16.45 -3.81
C GLU A 636 -66.55 -16.71 -2.35
N GLU A 637 -65.60 -17.25 -1.60
CA GLU A 637 -65.59 -17.23 -0.16
C GLU A 637 -64.65 -16.12 0.35
N ILE A 638 -65.18 -15.20 1.12
CA ILE A 638 -64.51 -14.24 1.96
C ILE A 638 -63.57 -15.03 2.89
N LYS A 639 -62.27 -15.04 2.60
CA LYS A 639 -61.26 -15.61 3.48
C LYS A 639 -61.27 -14.85 4.80
N PRO A 640 -61.41 -15.51 5.96
CA PRO A 640 -61.25 -14.85 7.25
C PRO A 640 -59.80 -14.36 7.33
N ASP A 641 -59.57 -13.10 7.76
CA ASP A 641 -58.27 -12.49 8.09
C ASP A 641 -57.49 -13.44 9.02
N VAL A 642 -56.58 -14.21 8.52
CA VAL A 642 -55.68 -15.04 9.31
C VAL A 642 -54.70 -14.07 9.98
N LYS A 643 -54.99 -13.72 11.22
CA LYS A 643 -54.08 -12.95 12.06
C LYS A 643 -52.87 -13.81 12.33
N LYS A 644 -51.73 -13.41 11.78
CA LYS A 644 -50.46 -14.06 12.01
C LYS A 644 -49.81 -13.46 13.25
N ARG A 645 -49.40 -14.30 14.21
CA ARG A 645 -48.58 -13.83 15.34
C ARG A 645 -47.16 -13.62 14.87
N GLU A 646 -46.67 -12.42 15.07
CA GLU A 646 -45.26 -12.04 14.76
C GLU A 646 -44.66 -11.30 15.96
N THR A 647 -43.31 -11.46 16.09
CA THR A 647 -42.55 -10.72 17.12
C THR A 647 -42.45 -9.25 16.70
N VAL A 648 -43.03 -8.38 17.52
CA VAL A 648 -42.96 -6.92 17.36
C VAL A 648 -42.07 -6.32 18.45
N GLY A 649 -41.39 -5.19 18.17
CA GLY A 649 -40.50 -4.59 19.15
C GLY A 649 -40.43 -3.07 19.05
N ILE A 650 -40.09 -2.45 20.16
CA ILE A 650 -39.72 -1.03 20.25
C ILE A 650 -38.31 -0.93 20.81
N PRO A 651 -37.39 -0.18 20.11
CA PRO A 651 -36.04 0.00 20.61
C PRO A 651 -35.99 0.73 21.94
N VAL A 652 -35.10 0.29 22.82
CA VAL A 652 -34.82 0.93 24.12
C VAL A 652 -33.54 1.72 24.01
N GLU A 653 -33.54 2.94 24.48
CA GLU A 653 -32.33 3.73 24.62
C GLU A 653 -31.44 3.12 25.72
N ILE A 654 -30.18 2.89 25.42
CA ILE A 654 -29.18 2.39 26.35
C ILE A 654 -27.99 3.31 26.41
N THR A 655 -27.39 3.46 27.58
CA THR A 655 -26.07 4.04 27.76
C THR A 655 -25.08 2.89 27.84
N VAL A 656 -23.99 2.99 27.04
CA VAL A 656 -22.92 1.99 27.02
C VAL A 656 -21.66 2.66 27.52
N GLU A 657 -21.03 2.10 28.54
CA GLU A 657 -19.78 2.59 29.12
C GLU A 657 -18.74 1.49 29.12
N SER A 658 -17.55 1.78 28.61
CA SER A 658 -16.41 0.88 28.66
C SER A 658 -15.73 0.98 30.03
N LEU A 659 -15.50 -0.17 30.68
CA LEU A 659 -14.79 -0.29 31.95
C LEU A 659 -13.39 -0.81 31.72
N GLY A 660 -12.57 -0.85 32.80
CA GLY A 660 -11.16 -1.19 32.78
C GLY A 660 -10.28 0.05 32.59
N VAL A 661 -9.30 0.02 31.71
CA VAL A 661 -8.46 1.18 31.41
C VAL A 661 -9.30 2.26 30.72
N PRO A 662 -9.44 3.47 31.30
CA PRO A 662 -10.23 4.54 30.69
C PRO A 662 -9.73 4.89 29.28
N SER A 663 -10.64 5.07 28.35
CA SER A 663 -10.31 5.59 27.03
C SER A 663 -9.84 7.04 27.11
N LEU A 664 -8.98 7.45 26.17
CA LEU A 664 -8.61 8.85 26.05
C LEU A 664 -9.83 9.69 25.69
N THR A 665 -9.99 10.81 26.39
CA THR A 665 -10.98 11.82 26.00
C THR A 665 -10.63 12.42 24.63
N PRO A 666 -11.57 13.02 23.90
CA PRO A 666 -11.25 13.71 22.63
C PRO A 666 -10.18 14.81 22.79
N ALA A 667 -10.14 15.48 23.96
CA ALA A 667 -9.14 16.49 24.26
C ALA A 667 -7.73 15.88 24.44
N GLU A 668 -7.62 14.79 25.21
CA GLU A 668 -6.36 14.06 25.41
C GLU A 668 -5.88 13.44 24.09
N THR A 669 -6.77 12.86 23.31
CA THR A 669 -6.45 12.32 21.97
C THR A 669 -5.90 13.42 21.06
N SER A 670 -6.54 14.61 21.03
CA SER A 670 -6.05 15.74 20.25
C SER A 670 -4.68 16.19 20.72
N LYS A 671 -4.47 16.31 22.04
CA LYS A 671 -3.18 16.70 22.63
C LYS A 671 -2.07 15.73 22.25
N SER A 672 -2.29 14.42 22.38
CA SER A 672 -1.31 13.41 21.98
C SER A 672 -1.01 13.48 20.47
N LYS A 673 -2.04 13.61 19.62
CA LYS A 673 -1.86 13.81 18.17
C LYS A 673 -1.06 15.08 17.86
N ASP A 674 -1.26 16.15 18.58
CA ASP A 674 -0.54 17.41 18.38
C ASP A 674 0.93 17.31 18.83
N ARG A 675 1.23 16.61 19.94
CA ARG A 675 2.59 16.26 20.35
C ARG A 675 3.32 15.44 19.27
N LEU A 676 2.67 14.42 18.72
CA LEU A 676 3.22 13.59 17.65
C LEU A 676 3.48 14.38 16.37
N LYS A 677 2.55 15.29 15.98
CA LYS A 677 2.73 16.20 14.85
C LYS A 677 3.89 17.18 15.08
N ALA A 678 4.03 17.71 16.28
CA ALA A 678 5.12 18.61 16.64
C ALA A 678 6.48 17.91 16.50
N PHE A 679 6.60 16.65 16.93
CA PHE A 679 7.76 15.82 16.66
C PHE A 679 8.04 15.65 15.17
N ALA A 680 7.01 15.30 14.39
CA ALA A 680 7.17 15.10 12.95
C ALA A 680 7.60 16.40 12.24
N ALA A 681 7.11 17.55 12.71
CA ALA A 681 7.50 18.86 12.20
C ALA A 681 8.96 19.19 12.57
N SER A 682 9.39 18.91 13.81
CA SER A 682 10.77 19.07 14.26
C SER A 682 11.74 18.19 13.48
N ASP A 683 11.42 16.91 13.27
CA ASP A 683 12.23 15.99 12.47
C ASP A 683 12.37 16.48 11.02
N LYS A 684 11.26 16.93 10.42
CA LYS A 684 11.27 17.47 9.05
C LYS A 684 12.13 18.73 8.96
N ALA A 685 12.03 19.62 9.94
CA ALA A 685 12.85 20.84 9.98
C ALA A 685 14.34 20.51 10.10
N ARG A 686 14.69 19.53 10.93
CA ARG A 686 16.06 19.05 11.14
C ARG A 686 16.63 18.43 9.87
N LEU A 687 15.91 17.50 9.24
CA LEU A 687 16.32 16.90 7.96
C LEU A 687 16.53 17.97 6.88
N GLN A 688 15.64 18.95 6.77
CA GLN A 688 15.79 20.03 5.78
C GLN A 688 16.96 20.95 6.07
N ARG A 689 17.32 21.12 7.36
CA ARG A 689 18.51 21.86 7.77
C ARG A 689 19.77 21.10 7.42
N GLU A 690 19.84 19.80 7.73
CA GLU A 690 20.96 18.92 7.43
C GLU A 690 21.18 18.81 5.92
N GLU A 691 20.10 18.69 5.15
CA GLU A 691 20.16 18.71 3.69
C GLU A 691 20.74 20.03 3.16
N ALA A 692 20.32 21.16 3.72
CA ALA A 692 20.85 22.47 3.35
C ALA A 692 22.34 22.62 3.73
N LEU A 693 22.77 22.05 4.86
CA LEU A 693 24.15 22.00 5.31
C LEU A 693 25.00 21.19 4.33
N ASN A 694 24.58 19.96 4.06
CA ASN A 694 25.27 19.06 3.12
C ASN A 694 25.36 19.65 1.71
N GLN A 695 24.28 20.27 1.24
CA GLN A 695 24.27 20.95 -0.06
C GLN A 695 25.29 22.10 -0.12
N LEU A 696 25.38 22.90 0.95
CA LEU A 696 26.33 24.01 1.02
C LEU A 696 27.76 23.50 1.07
N GLU A 697 28.04 22.50 1.90
CA GLU A 697 29.34 21.89 2.04
C GLU A 697 29.79 21.24 0.71
N ALA A 698 28.95 20.38 0.13
CA ALA A 698 29.23 19.77 -1.17
C ALA A 698 29.49 20.81 -2.28
N PHE A 699 28.78 21.96 -2.21
CA PHE A 699 28.98 23.02 -3.19
C PHE A 699 30.30 23.77 -3.01
N THR A 700 30.82 23.89 -1.78
CA THR A 700 32.17 24.45 -1.56
C THR A 700 33.27 23.54 -2.14
N TYR A 701 33.13 22.22 -2.01
CA TYR A 701 34.02 21.27 -2.68
C TYR A 701 33.93 21.38 -4.20
N LYS A 702 32.70 21.40 -4.74
CA LYS A 702 32.49 21.57 -6.17
C LYS A 702 33.11 22.85 -6.73
N ILE A 703 33.13 23.95 -5.96
CA ILE A 703 33.80 25.18 -6.38
C ILE A 703 35.31 24.99 -6.50
N ARG A 704 35.98 24.23 -5.62
CA ARG A 704 37.39 23.90 -5.73
C ARG A 704 37.67 23.18 -7.02
N ASP A 705 36.92 22.16 -7.34
CA ASP A 705 37.07 21.40 -8.60
C ASP A 705 36.83 22.29 -9.82
N LEU A 706 35.80 23.18 -9.78
CA LEU A 706 35.55 24.13 -10.88
C LEU A 706 36.71 25.11 -11.10
N LEU A 707 37.35 25.60 -10.02
CA LEU A 707 38.45 26.55 -10.10
C LEU A 707 39.74 25.91 -10.69
N GLU A 708 39.85 24.59 -10.68
CA GLU A 708 40.93 23.82 -11.29
C GLU A 708 40.62 23.41 -12.74
N GLY A 709 39.32 23.42 -13.11
CA GLY A 709 38.88 23.00 -14.43
C GLY A 709 39.23 23.97 -15.55
N GLU A 710 39.94 23.50 -16.60
CA GLU A 710 40.40 24.30 -17.75
C GLU A 710 39.28 25.08 -18.44
N GLY A 711 38.12 24.47 -18.64
CA GLY A 711 36.94 25.11 -19.24
C GLY A 711 36.40 26.26 -18.41
N PHE A 712 36.38 26.12 -17.07
CA PHE A 712 35.93 27.14 -16.14
C PHE A 712 36.94 28.31 -16.05
N ILE A 713 38.21 27.99 -16.05
CA ILE A 713 39.30 28.99 -16.09
C ILE A 713 39.21 29.82 -17.36
N ALA A 714 39.05 29.17 -18.52
CA ALA A 714 38.91 29.86 -19.81
C ALA A 714 37.67 30.75 -19.89
N ALA A 715 36.56 30.34 -19.30
CA ALA A 715 35.29 31.08 -19.31
C ALA A 715 35.13 32.13 -18.21
N SER A 716 36.13 32.25 -17.30
CA SER A 716 36.09 33.17 -16.14
C SER A 716 37.22 34.17 -16.17
N THR A 717 36.97 35.38 -15.68
CA THR A 717 38.00 36.36 -15.44
C THR A 717 38.75 36.07 -14.13
N GLU A 718 40.00 36.45 -14.02
CA GLU A 718 40.79 36.29 -12.80
C GLU A 718 40.08 36.91 -11.56
N LYS A 719 39.45 38.08 -11.76
CA LYS A 719 38.70 38.74 -10.71
C LYS A 719 37.51 37.93 -10.22
N GLU A 720 36.78 37.23 -11.11
CA GLU A 720 35.67 36.36 -10.76
C GLU A 720 36.18 35.14 -9.97
N ARG A 721 37.31 34.52 -10.40
CA ARG A 721 37.90 33.36 -9.72
C ARG A 721 38.42 33.73 -8.30
N ILE A 722 39.14 34.84 -8.16
CA ILE A 722 39.62 35.30 -6.85
C ILE A 722 38.46 35.56 -5.90
N LYS A 723 37.40 36.23 -6.36
CA LYS A 723 36.20 36.48 -5.55
C LYS A 723 35.51 35.21 -5.12
N LEU A 724 35.36 34.25 -6.05
CA LEU A 724 34.72 32.96 -5.78
C LEU A 724 35.55 32.11 -4.82
N ALA A 725 36.87 32.04 -5.01
CA ALA A 725 37.78 31.33 -4.12
C ALA A 725 37.75 31.86 -2.68
N ASP A 726 37.87 33.21 -2.53
CA ASP A 726 37.83 33.87 -1.22
C ASP A 726 36.49 33.62 -0.49
N LEU A 727 35.34 33.76 -1.22
CA LEU A 727 34.03 33.53 -0.62
C LEU A 727 33.79 32.06 -0.30
N SER A 728 34.24 31.12 -1.14
CA SER A 728 34.17 29.68 -0.91
C SER A 728 34.97 29.27 0.31
N SER A 729 36.24 29.76 0.45
CA SER A 729 37.05 29.51 1.64
C SER A 729 36.42 30.05 2.90
N LYS A 730 35.99 31.31 2.92
CA LYS A 730 35.28 31.91 4.04
C LYS A 730 34.02 31.17 4.43
N THR A 731 33.29 30.66 3.46
CA THR A 731 32.06 29.87 3.71
C THR A 731 32.43 28.51 4.29
N SER A 732 33.47 27.87 3.79
CA SER A 732 34.00 26.61 4.32
C SER A 732 34.46 26.76 5.78
N ASP A 733 35.24 27.78 6.08
CA ASP A 733 35.73 28.05 7.44
C ASP A 733 34.55 28.34 8.39
N TRP A 734 33.57 29.11 7.91
CA TRP A 734 32.37 29.40 8.70
C TRP A 734 31.52 28.15 8.94
N LEU A 735 31.45 27.19 8.00
CA LEU A 735 30.70 25.94 8.18
C LEU A 735 31.23 25.13 9.35
N TYR A 736 32.55 25.10 9.54
CA TYR A 736 33.18 24.38 10.67
C TYR A 736 33.19 25.14 11.99
N ALA A 737 32.92 26.44 11.98
CA ALA A 737 32.78 27.26 13.17
C ALA A 737 31.31 27.45 13.55
N ASP A 738 30.66 28.48 13.05
CA ASP A 738 29.31 28.90 13.41
C ASP A 738 28.23 28.21 12.58
N GLY A 739 28.61 27.62 11.46
CA GLY A 739 27.68 27.01 10.49
C GLY A 739 27.01 25.75 11.01
N ALA A 740 27.66 25.02 11.93
CA ALA A 740 27.12 23.80 12.52
C ALA A 740 25.75 24.02 13.23
N GLU A 741 25.51 25.23 13.77
CA GLU A 741 24.25 25.58 14.46
C GLU A 741 23.37 26.53 13.65
N ALA A 742 23.78 26.88 12.42
CA ALA A 742 23.05 27.82 11.58
C ALA A 742 21.67 27.31 11.17
N THR A 743 20.72 28.24 11.02
CA THR A 743 19.39 27.88 10.52
C THR A 743 19.39 27.51 9.06
N LYS A 744 18.42 26.70 8.61
CA LYS A 744 18.23 26.30 7.21
C LYS A 744 18.26 27.50 6.24
N ASP A 745 17.65 28.62 6.64
CA ASP A 745 17.52 29.80 5.78
C ASP A 745 18.86 30.52 5.61
N VAL A 746 19.69 30.58 6.64
CA VAL A 746 21.06 31.10 6.57
C VAL A 746 21.91 30.21 5.65
N LEU A 747 21.83 28.87 5.80
CA LEU A 747 22.54 27.92 4.96
C LEU A 747 22.16 28.07 3.48
N LYS A 748 20.86 28.12 3.18
CA LYS A 748 20.36 28.33 1.81
C LYS A 748 20.73 29.69 1.24
N SER A 749 20.75 30.73 2.07
CA SER A 749 21.17 32.07 1.62
C SER A 749 22.63 32.06 1.18
N LYS A 750 23.53 31.45 1.97
CA LYS A 750 24.96 31.32 1.63
C LYS A 750 25.16 30.48 0.37
N LEU A 751 24.45 29.37 0.24
CA LEU A 751 24.47 28.52 -0.96
C LEU A 751 24.02 29.29 -2.20
N LYS A 752 22.95 30.11 -2.06
CA LYS A 752 22.47 30.95 -3.17
C LYS A 752 23.52 31.94 -3.63
N VAL A 753 24.19 32.64 -2.71
CA VAL A 753 25.24 33.61 -3.04
C VAL A 753 26.38 32.96 -3.84
N LEU A 754 26.81 31.77 -3.43
CA LEU A 754 27.84 31.01 -4.16
C LEU A 754 27.33 30.56 -5.55
N LYS A 755 26.11 30.05 -5.64
CA LYS A 755 25.49 29.65 -6.91
C LYS A 755 25.35 30.84 -7.86
N ASP A 756 24.95 32.00 -7.35
CA ASP A 756 24.77 33.22 -8.17
C ASP A 756 26.10 33.70 -8.78
N LEU A 757 27.25 33.41 -8.13
CA LEU A 757 28.59 33.71 -8.68
C LEU A 757 29.04 32.66 -9.71
N VAL A 758 28.75 31.39 -9.47
CA VAL A 758 29.14 30.28 -10.38
C VAL A 758 28.26 30.26 -11.65
N ALA A 759 26.96 30.52 -11.51
CA ALA A 759 26.00 30.34 -12.62
C ALA A 759 26.34 31.09 -13.91
N PRO A 760 26.78 32.36 -13.91
CA PRO A 760 27.15 33.04 -15.17
C PRO A 760 28.40 32.46 -15.82
N ILE A 761 29.36 31.98 -15.02
CA ILE A 761 30.58 31.34 -15.54
C ILE A 761 30.24 29.97 -16.11
N GLN A 762 29.51 29.16 -15.36
CA GLN A 762 29.06 27.83 -15.80
C GLN A 762 28.25 27.94 -17.11
N LYS A 763 27.36 28.95 -17.20
CA LYS A 763 26.63 29.20 -18.44
C LYS A 763 27.57 29.46 -19.62
N ARG A 764 28.68 30.22 -19.43
CA ARG A 764 29.66 30.44 -20.49
C ARG A 764 30.39 29.15 -20.87
N VAL A 765 30.68 28.30 -19.87
CA VAL A 765 31.30 26.96 -20.13
C VAL A 765 30.34 26.11 -20.96
N ASP A 766 29.11 25.91 -20.46
CA ASP A 766 28.12 25.07 -21.13
C ASP A 766 27.81 25.56 -22.55
N GLU A 767 27.74 26.88 -22.73
CA GLU A 767 27.50 27.51 -24.02
C GLU A 767 28.73 27.30 -24.98
N THR A 768 29.93 27.34 -24.45
CA THR A 768 31.16 27.16 -25.27
C THR A 768 31.33 25.70 -25.68
N GLU A 769 30.96 24.76 -24.79
CA GLU A 769 31.04 23.33 -25.06
C GLU A 769 30.00 22.87 -26.09
N LYS A 770 28.72 23.28 -25.91
CA LYS A 770 27.58 22.76 -26.68
C LYS A 770 27.30 23.54 -27.97
N ARG A 771 27.73 24.79 -28.05
CA ARG A 771 27.45 25.67 -29.21
C ARG A 771 27.99 25.15 -30.51
N PRO A 772 29.29 24.65 -30.62
CA PRO A 772 29.82 24.15 -31.88
C PRO A 772 28.96 23.03 -32.50
N GLU A 773 28.60 22.06 -31.68
CA GLU A 773 27.78 20.92 -32.11
C GLU A 773 26.40 21.35 -32.59
N LEU A 774 25.71 22.19 -31.80
CA LEU A 774 24.39 22.68 -32.17
C LEU A 774 24.41 23.63 -33.36
N THR A 775 25.47 24.39 -33.52
CA THR A 775 25.66 25.23 -34.74
C THR A 775 25.84 24.37 -35.97
N ALA A 776 26.66 23.31 -35.89
CA ALA A 776 26.82 22.34 -36.96
C ALA A 776 25.49 21.63 -37.29
N SER A 777 24.79 21.16 -36.27
CA SER A 777 23.47 20.53 -36.45
C SER A 777 22.43 21.45 -37.09
N LEU A 778 22.39 22.76 -36.69
CA LEU A 778 21.50 23.73 -37.32
C LEU A 778 21.87 23.99 -38.79
N LYS A 779 23.17 24.10 -39.12
CA LYS A 779 23.64 24.23 -40.49
C LYS A 779 23.26 23.04 -41.35
N GLU A 780 23.43 21.84 -40.83
CA GLU A 780 23.02 20.61 -41.50
C GLU A 780 21.49 20.58 -41.73
N THR A 781 20.71 21.01 -40.75
CA THR A 781 19.23 21.10 -40.87
C THR A 781 18.83 22.15 -41.90
N LEU A 782 19.53 23.30 -41.97
CA LEU A 782 19.32 24.29 -43.00
C LEU A 782 19.67 23.75 -44.41
N GLU A 783 20.78 23.05 -44.57
CA GLU A 783 21.19 22.41 -45.82
C GLU A 783 20.14 21.41 -46.31
N ARG A 784 19.77 20.44 -45.44
CA ARG A 784 18.72 19.45 -45.76
C ARG A 784 17.37 20.11 -46.12
N THR A 785 17.01 21.18 -45.40
CA THR A 785 15.76 21.91 -45.69
C THR A 785 15.87 22.65 -47.05
N SER A 786 17.03 23.22 -47.39
CA SER A 786 17.30 23.86 -48.68
C SER A 786 17.23 22.83 -49.80
N GLU A 787 17.88 21.70 -49.68
CA GLU A 787 17.86 20.61 -50.66
C GLU A 787 16.40 20.09 -50.88
N PHE A 788 15.68 19.89 -49.81
CA PHE A 788 14.28 19.48 -49.85
C PHE A 788 13.41 20.51 -50.64
N VAL A 789 13.51 21.76 -50.29
CA VAL A 789 12.78 22.86 -50.95
C VAL A 789 13.18 22.98 -52.44
N ASN A 790 14.49 22.92 -52.77
CA ASN A 790 14.99 23.04 -54.11
C ASN A 790 14.51 21.87 -55.00
N LYS A 791 14.60 20.65 -54.49
CA LYS A 791 14.10 19.45 -55.18
C LYS A 791 12.63 19.53 -55.55
N ILE A 792 11.81 20.10 -54.65
CA ILE A 792 10.39 20.30 -54.93
C ILE A 792 10.19 21.43 -55.93
N LYS A 793 10.94 22.54 -55.84
CA LYS A 793 10.88 23.63 -56.79
C LYS A 793 11.27 23.16 -58.19
N GLU A 794 12.30 22.33 -58.33
CA GLU A 794 12.70 21.73 -59.60
C GLU A 794 11.57 20.89 -60.20
N GLN A 795 10.92 20.06 -59.42
CA GLN A 795 9.75 19.25 -59.86
C GLN A 795 8.58 20.12 -60.30
N ILE A 796 8.32 21.23 -59.61
CA ILE A 796 7.29 22.18 -60.00
C ILE A 796 7.65 22.84 -61.33
N ALA A 797 8.89 23.31 -61.46
CA ALA A 797 9.38 23.98 -62.71
C ALA A 797 9.43 23.06 -63.91
N GLU A 798 9.85 21.78 -63.71
CA GLU A 798 9.83 20.76 -64.75
C GLU A 798 8.42 20.49 -65.28
N HIS A 799 7.48 20.36 -64.31
CA HIS A 799 6.05 20.15 -64.64
C HIS A 799 5.43 21.38 -65.34
N GLU A 800 5.73 22.59 -64.92
CA GLU A 800 5.26 23.82 -65.56
C GLU A 800 5.86 24.02 -66.96
N SER A 801 7.16 23.73 -67.08
CA SER A 801 7.85 23.85 -68.39
C SER A 801 7.30 22.86 -69.45
N TRP A 802 7.01 21.62 -69.03
CA TRP A 802 6.40 20.62 -69.84
C TRP A 802 4.97 21.05 -70.32
N HIS A 803 4.14 21.56 -69.40
CA HIS A 803 2.80 22.03 -69.71
C HIS A 803 2.82 23.24 -70.63
N LYS A 804 3.82 24.14 -70.47
CA LYS A 804 4.02 25.28 -71.35
C LYS A 804 4.40 24.81 -72.75
N ALA A 805 5.35 23.91 -72.84
CA ALA A 805 5.74 23.33 -74.18
C ALA A 805 4.62 22.52 -74.83
N ALA A 806 3.81 21.79 -74.01
CA ALA A 806 2.63 21.09 -74.52
C ALA A 806 1.50 22.07 -75.00
N SER A 807 1.32 23.19 -74.28
CA SER A 807 0.36 24.22 -74.68
C SER A 807 0.82 25.01 -75.94
N GLU A 808 2.12 25.27 -76.07
CA GLU A 808 2.75 25.89 -77.26
C GLU A 808 2.69 24.97 -78.48
N SER A 809 2.88 23.67 -78.30
CA SER A 809 2.70 22.68 -79.40
C SER A 809 1.22 22.48 -79.79
N ALA A 810 0.29 22.59 -78.80
CA ALA A 810 -1.16 22.56 -79.08
C ALA A 810 -1.64 23.83 -79.79
N SER A 811 -1.03 25.01 -79.52
CA SER A 811 -1.34 26.29 -80.20
C SER A 811 -0.72 26.33 -81.63
N ALA A 812 0.40 25.65 -81.85
CA ALA A 812 1.05 25.53 -83.19
C ALA A 812 0.33 24.54 -84.12
N SER A 813 -0.49 23.64 -83.57
CA SER A 813 -1.28 22.68 -84.40
C SER A 813 -2.71 23.15 -84.72
N SER A 814 -3.08 24.39 -84.35
CA SER A 814 -4.41 24.95 -84.64
C SER A 814 -4.50 25.82 -85.88
N GLU A 815 -3.40 25.94 -86.65
CA GLU A 815 -3.40 26.60 -87.96
C GLU A 815 -3.05 25.66 -89.11
N SER A 816 -3.89 24.62 -89.38
CA SER A 816 -4.06 24.09 -90.73
C SER A 816 -5.14 23.02 -90.81
N SER A 817 -6.14 23.40 -91.57
CA SER A 817 -7.09 22.57 -92.36
C SER A 817 -8.17 21.79 -91.63
N SER A 818 -9.37 22.30 -91.79
CA SER A 818 -10.63 21.57 -91.96
C SER A 818 -10.49 20.45 -93.03
N THR A 819 -10.99 19.29 -92.71
CA THR A 819 -11.93 18.54 -93.59
C THR A 819 -12.34 17.22 -92.95
N GLU A 820 -13.63 16.97 -93.06
CA GLU A 820 -14.50 15.85 -92.79
C GLU A 820 -13.85 14.43 -92.96
N VAL A 821 -14.31 13.43 -92.28
CA VAL A 821 -15.32 12.45 -92.61
C VAL A 821 -15.23 11.25 -91.61
N ALA A 822 -16.43 10.98 -91.07
CA ALA A 822 -17.02 9.73 -90.72
C ALA A 822 -16.23 8.40 -90.35
N GLY A 823 -16.67 7.79 -89.27
CA GLY A 823 -17.13 6.47 -89.20
C GLY A 823 -16.12 5.35 -89.02
N GLU A 824 -16.10 4.71 -87.93
CA GLU A 824 -16.58 3.33 -87.80
C GLU A 824 -16.23 2.78 -86.47
N GLU A 825 -17.16 2.10 -85.89
CA GLU A 825 -17.10 1.23 -84.75
C GLU A 825 -16.17 0.03 -85.05
N ALA A 826 -15.37 -0.38 -84.07
CA ALA A 826 -14.88 -1.75 -84.00
C ALA A 826 -14.84 -2.23 -82.61
N THR A 827 -15.82 -3.03 -82.27
CA THR A 827 -15.87 -4.00 -81.16
C THR A 827 -14.72 -4.98 -81.32
N GLY A 828 -14.06 -5.29 -80.31
CA GLY A 828 -13.09 -6.42 -80.28
C GLY A 828 -12.92 -6.92 -78.86
N ASP A 829 -13.72 -7.95 -78.63
CA ASP A 829 -13.56 -8.90 -77.49
C ASP A 829 -12.18 -9.50 -77.53
N PHE A 830 -11.55 -9.64 -76.39
CA PHE A 830 -10.58 -10.70 -76.22
C PHE A 830 -10.64 -11.22 -74.75
N ASP A 831 -11.23 -12.39 -74.71
CA ASP A 831 -11.12 -13.39 -73.68
C ASP A 831 -9.86 -14.23 -73.98
N GLY A 832 -9.14 -14.69 -72.92
CA GLY A 832 -8.12 -15.73 -73.14
C GLY A 832 -6.98 -15.70 -72.14
N LEU A 833 -7.10 -16.49 -71.20
CA LEU A 833 -6.26 -17.21 -70.27
C LEU A 833 -4.80 -17.54 -70.71
N GLU A 834 -4.02 -17.64 -69.63
CA GLU A 834 -2.90 -18.54 -69.32
C GLU A 834 -1.46 -18.08 -69.54
N ASP A 835 -0.76 -18.13 -68.41
CA ASP A 835 0.62 -18.49 -68.11
C ASP A 835 1.67 -18.37 -69.25
N ASP A 836 2.68 -17.55 -68.97
CA ASP A 836 4.05 -18.04 -68.83
C ASP A 836 5.01 -16.93 -68.33
N SER A 837 5.90 -17.37 -67.46
CA SER A 837 7.06 -16.70 -66.94
C SER A 837 7.96 -16.04 -67.99
N ALA A 838 8.51 -14.91 -67.64
CA ALA A 838 9.84 -14.38 -67.86
C ALA A 838 9.90 -12.97 -68.42
N ALA A 839 10.64 -12.12 -67.71
CA ALA A 839 11.25 -10.91 -68.21
C ALA A 839 10.30 -9.83 -68.77
N ALA A 840 9.49 -9.23 -67.88
CA ALA A 840 9.10 -7.85 -68.09
C ALA A 840 10.30 -6.97 -67.88
N THR A 841 10.99 -6.58 -68.95
CA THR A 841 11.88 -5.44 -68.93
C THR A 841 11.20 -4.24 -68.31
N ALA A 842 11.70 -3.78 -67.20
CA ALA A 842 11.28 -2.55 -66.58
C ALA A 842 11.49 -1.44 -67.62
N ARG A 843 10.40 -0.97 -68.28
CA ARG A 843 10.45 0.29 -69.03
C ARG A 843 11.03 1.34 -68.10
N LYS A 844 12.15 1.96 -68.50
CA LYS A 844 12.78 3.01 -67.78
C LYS A 844 11.77 4.10 -67.53
N MET A 845 11.70 4.65 -66.31
CA MET A 845 10.79 5.71 -65.92
C MET A 845 10.81 6.91 -66.84
N GLU A 846 11.96 7.12 -67.51
CA GLU A 846 12.18 8.11 -68.56
C GLU A 846 11.27 7.96 -69.82
N ASP A 847 10.97 6.74 -70.19
CA ASP A 847 10.13 6.46 -71.36
C ASP A 847 8.64 6.72 -71.01
N VAL A 848 8.22 6.49 -69.79
CA VAL A 848 6.84 6.78 -69.32
C VAL A 848 6.66 8.32 -69.18
N ILE A 849 7.68 9.06 -68.75
CA ILE A 849 7.66 10.52 -68.65
C ILE A 849 7.59 11.17 -70.05
N LYS A 850 8.24 10.60 -71.04
CA LYS A 850 8.14 11.11 -72.41
C LYS A 850 6.74 10.93 -73.04
N GLU A 851 6.06 9.89 -72.69
CA GLU A 851 4.75 9.52 -73.25
C GLU A 851 3.56 10.14 -72.51
N LYS A 852 3.67 10.36 -71.15
CA LYS A 852 2.56 10.84 -70.30
C LYS A 852 2.85 12.16 -69.57
N GLY A 853 4.01 12.77 -69.76
CA GLY A 853 4.46 13.97 -69.04
C GLY A 853 5.01 13.71 -67.62
N PRO A 854 5.70 14.65 -66.99
CA PRO A 854 6.23 14.53 -65.66
C PRO A 854 5.11 14.37 -64.63
N ILE A 855 5.42 13.63 -63.60
CA ILE A 855 4.48 13.37 -62.46
C ILE A 855 4.04 14.70 -61.85
N PRO A 856 2.74 14.99 -61.73
CA PRO A 856 2.24 16.25 -61.17
C PRO A 856 2.82 16.46 -59.77
N PRO A 857 3.41 17.62 -59.46
CA PRO A 857 4.01 17.90 -58.17
C PRO A 857 2.99 17.76 -57.03
N LEU A 858 3.44 17.17 -55.93
CA LEU A 858 2.61 16.93 -54.74
C LEU A 858 2.39 18.24 -53.91
N TYR A 859 3.26 19.20 -54.11
CA TYR A 859 3.30 20.48 -53.39
C TYR A 859 3.10 21.66 -54.35
N THR A 860 2.54 22.72 -53.83
CA THR A 860 2.51 24.03 -54.49
C THR A 860 3.58 24.96 -53.87
N ILE A 861 3.95 26.04 -54.54
CA ILE A 861 4.90 27.02 -54.02
C ILE A 861 4.34 27.64 -52.70
N GLU A 862 3.03 27.75 -52.56
CA GLU A 862 2.37 28.26 -51.37
C GLU A 862 2.53 27.29 -50.18
N ASP A 863 2.51 25.99 -50.39
CA ASP A 863 2.79 24.98 -49.34
C ASP A 863 4.19 25.10 -48.76
N LEU A 864 5.15 25.58 -49.55
CA LEU A 864 6.57 25.73 -49.19
C LEU A 864 6.88 27.10 -48.59
N LYS A 865 6.04 28.07 -48.70
CA LYS A 865 6.31 29.46 -48.34
C LYS A 865 6.78 29.61 -46.91
N GLU A 866 6.09 28.98 -45.97
CA GLU A 866 6.41 29.06 -44.53
C GLU A 866 7.80 28.46 -44.22
N VAL A 867 8.17 27.34 -44.86
CA VAL A 867 9.50 26.71 -44.72
C VAL A 867 10.58 27.60 -45.32
N ILE A 868 10.33 28.18 -46.51
CA ILE A 868 11.28 29.07 -47.17
C ILE A 868 11.53 30.33 -46.33
N ASP A 869 10.49 30.93 -45.81
CA ASP A 869 10.59 32.16 -44.99
C ASP A 869 11.31 31.85 -43.66
N LEU A 870 11.00 30.74 -43.02
CA LEU A 870 11.66 30.32 -41.78
C LEU A 870 13.13 29.95 -42.06
N HIS A 871 13.41 29.22 -43.12
CA HIS A 871 14.79 28.88 -43.53
C HIS A 871 15.59 30.16 -43.73
N LYS A 872 15.11 31.09 -44.54
CA LYS A 872 15.78 32.36 -44.81
C LYS A 872 15.99 33.18 -43.55
N SER A 873 14.95 33.36 -42.71
CA SER A 873 15.08 34.11 -41.48
C SER A 873 16.03 33.44 -40.46
N THR A 874 16.11 32.12 -40.45
CA THR A 874 17.05 31.38 -39.59
C THR A 874 18.49 31.45 -40.10
N GLN A 875 18.69 31.37 -41.42
CA GLN A 875 19.96 31.55 -42.06
C GLN A 875 20.52 32.96 -41.87
N ASP A 876 19.70 33.99 -42.08
CA ASP A 876 20.06 35.40 -41.90
C ASP A 876 20.47 35.66 -40.43
N TRP A 877 19.66 35.11 -39.46
CA TRP A 877 19.94 35.23 -38.04
C TRP A 877 21.27 34.54 -37.65
N LEU A 878 21.54 33.34 -38.18
CA LEU A 878 22.81 32.63 -37.91
C LEU A 878 24.00 33.39 -38.52
N ASN A 879 23.88 33.84 -39.75
CA ASN A 879 24.94 34.60 -40.47
C ASN A 879 25.25 35.95 -39.77
N GLU A 880 24.30 36.54 -39.06
CA GLU A 880 24.48 37.77 -38.28
C GLU A 880 25.22 37.49 -36.97
N LEU A 881 24.79 36.42 -36.22
CA LEU A 881 25.24 36.20 -34.84
C LEU A 881 26.54 35.37 -34.77
N GLU A 882 26.78 34.47 -35.68
CA GLU A 882 27.98 33.60 -35.66
C GLU A 882 29.30 34.41 -35.76
N PRO A 883 29.46 35.40 -36.65
CA PRO A 883 30.68 36.24 -36.69
C PRO A 883 30.79 37.21 -35.50
N LYS A 884 29.65 37.61 -34.88
CA LYS A 884 29.66 38.39 -33.64
C LYS A 884 30.16 37.53 -32.47
N GLN A 885 29.71 36.28 -32.38
CA GLN A 885 30.10 35.31 -31.35
C GLN A 885 31.61 34.96 -31.51
N ALA A 886 32.09 34.74 -32.72
CA ALA A 886 33.51 34.42 -33.01
C ALA A 886 34.50 35.48 -32.55
N LYS A 887 34.06 36.78 -32.49
CA LYS A 887 34.86 37.90 -32.02
C LYS A 887 34.82 38.14 -30.50
N LEU A 888 33.95 37.41 -29.79
CA LEU A 888 33.83 37.58 -28.33
C LEU A 888 34.91 36.79 -27.60
N ALA A 889 35.42 37.38 -26.53
CA ALA A 889 36.32 36.65 -25.62
C ALA A 889 35.54 35.55 -24.89
N ALA A 890 36.18 34.44 -24.57
CA ALA A 890 35.52 33.32 -23.83
C ALA A 890 34.92 33.74 -22.48
N THR A 891 35.45 34.79 -21.88
CA THR A 891 34.97 35.40 -20.63
C THR A 891 33.75 36.33 -20.79
N ALA A 892 33.35 36.64 -22.01
CA ALA A 892 32.18 37.49 -22.29
C ALA A 892 30.90 36.64 -22.38
N ASN A 893 29.77 37.27 -22.05
CA ASN A 893 28.48 36.57 -22.18
C ASN A 893 28.19 36.27 -23.65
N PRO A 894 27.82 35.03 -24.02
CA PRO A 894 27.56 34.65 -25.38
C PRO A 894 26.34 35.39 -25.97
N VAL A 895 26.42 35.75 -27.26
CA VAL A 895 25.32 36.34 -28.03
C VAL A 895 24.58 35.29 -28.86
N LEU A 896 25.25 34.21 -29.25
CA LEU A 896 24.65 33.06 -29.93
C LEU A 896 24.41 31.97 -28.93
N LEU A 897 23.19 31.89 -28.42
CA LEU A 897 22.83 30.97 -27.30
C LEU A 897 22.46 29.58 -27.80
N VAL A 898 22.91 28.57 -27.11
CA VAL A 898 22.56 27.14 -27.29
C VAL A 898 21.04 26.94 -27.32
N LYS A 899 20.34 27.59 -26.41
CA LYS A 899 18.86 27.54 -26.36
C LYS A 899 18.22 28.05 -27.66
N ASP A 900 18.74 29.13 -28.23
CA ASP A 900 18.19 29.75 -29.44
C ASP A 900 18.54 28.92 -30.68
N LEU A 901 19.75 28.36 -30.72
CA LEU A 901 20.17 27.42 -31.77
C LEU A 901 19.24 26.19 -31.77
N LYS A 902 19.01 25.57 -30.60
CA LYS A 902 18.12 24.42 -30.48
C LYS A 902 16.68 24.78 -30.88
N ALA A 903 16.15 25.89 -30.39
CA ALA A 903 14.80 26.33 -30.72
C ALA A 903 14.58 26.61 -32.21
N LYS A 904 15.60 27.19 -32.91
CA LYS A 904 15.57 27.44 -34.35
C LYS A 904 15.66 26.11 -35.12
N ARG A 905 16.53 25.18 -34.75
CA ARG A 905 16.65 23.86 -35.35
C ARG A 905 15.30 23.10 -35.22
N ASP A 906 14.82 22.94 -33.99
CA ASP A 906 13.60 22.16 -33.71
C ASP A 906 12.38 22.74 -34.45
N LYS A 907 12.30 24.08 -34.55
CA LYS A 907 11.22 24.75 -35.32
C LYS A 907 11.32 24.48 -36.80
N LEU A 908 12.55 24.49 -37.38
CA LEU A 908 12.77 24.23 -38.78
C LEU A 908 12.48 22.79 -39.15
N GLU A 909 12.94 21.85 -38.32
CA GLU A 909 12.65 20.43 -38.45
C GLU A 909 11.13 20.14 -38.37
N LYS A 910 10.45 20.72 -37.36
CA LYS A 910 9.00 20.55 -37.20
C LYS A 910 8.23 20.99 -38.42
N ILE A 911 8.53 22.19 -38.95
CA ILE A 911 7.83 22.71 -40.15
C ILE A 911 8.17 21.88 -41.38
N SER A 912 9.40 21.41 -41.54
CA SER A 912 9.79 20.53 -42.65
C SER A 912 9.04 19.21 -42.62
N ILE A 913 8.86 18.63 -41.43
CA ILE A 913 8.06 17.41 -41.19
C ILE A 913 6.57 17.67 -41.48
N ASP A 914 6.03 18.79 -41.03
CA ASP A 914 4.62 19.16 -41.29
C ASP A 914 4.32 19.29 -42.77
N VAL A 915 5.25 19.86 -43.54
CA VAL A 915 5.11 19.94 -45.03
C VAL A 915 5.21 18.55 -45.66
N ALA A 916 6.17 17.72 -45.21
CA ALA A 916 6.29 16.34 -45.68
C ALA A 916 5.02 15.51 -45.41
N LEU A 917 4.42 15.66 -44.22
CA LEU A 917 3.15 15.01 -43.87
C LEU A 917 1.96 15.52 -44.66
N LYS A 918 1.91 16.83 -44.99
CA LYS A 918 0.88 17.38 -45.93
C LYS A 918 0.97 16.72 -47.31
N GLY A 919 2.19 16.47 -47.79
CA GLY A 919 2.40 15.73 -49.03
C GLY A 919 1.90 14.29 -48.96
N ALA A 920 2.20 13.59 -47.90
CA ALA A 920 1.75 12.24 -47.67
C ALA A 920 0.19 12.15 -47.60
N ARG A 921 -0.46 13.09 -46.91
CA ARG A 921 -1.94 13.18 -46.85
C ARG A 921 -2.56 13.45 -48.25
N LYS A 922 -1.95 14.33 -49.07
CA LYS A 922 -2.40 14.57 -50.44
C LYS A 922 -2.29 13.31 -51.34
N VAL A 923 -1.26 12.52 -51.18
CA VAL A 923 -1.12 11.19 -51.85
C VAL A 923 -2.21 10.23 -51.42
N GLU A 924 -2.47 10.16 -50.14
CA GLU A 924 -3.49 9.26 -49.58
C GLU A 924 -4.90 9.65 -50.04
N GLU A 925 -5.18 10.96 -50.10
CA GLU A 925 -6.45 11.51 -50.62
C GLU A 925 -6.64 11.25 -52.09
N LYS A 926 -5.59 11.42 -52.93
CA LYS A 926 -5.61 11.03 -54.37
C LYS A 926 -5.85 9.52 -54.54
N ASN A 927 -5.20 8.70 -53.73
CA ASN A 927 -5.43 7.25 -53.75
C ASN A 927 -6.85 6.86 -53.29
N ARG A 928 -7.43 7.60 -52.34
CA ARG A 928 -8.81 7.40 -51.87
C ARG A 928 -9.83 7.86 -52.94
N GLN A 929 -9.58 8.96 -53.66
CA GLN A 929 -10.37 9.41 -54.77
C GLN A 929 -10.29 8.47 -55.98
N ALA A 930 -9.10 7.94 -56.29
CA ALA A 930 -8.92 6.95 -57.36
C ALA A 930 -9.64 5.63 -57.01
N LYS A 931 -9.61 5.18 -55.72
CA LYS A 931 -10.38 4.03 -55.25
C LYS A 931 -11.90 4.28 -55.26
N LYS A 932 -12.38 5.49 -55.02
CA LYS A 932 -13.79 5.87 -55.14
C LYS A 932 -14.22 5.86 -56.59
N ALA A 933 -13.44 6.46 -57.49
CA ALA A 933 -13.72 6.45 -58.92
C ALA A 933 -13.73 5.02 -59.53
N ALA A 934 -12.78 4.15 -59.09
CA ALA A 934 -12.77 2.75 -59.49
C ALA A 934 -13.95 1.95 -58.90
N LYS A 935 -14.45 2.28 -57.71
CA LYS A 935 -15.67 1.70 -57.12
C LYS A 935 -16.95 2.19 -57.81
N GLU A 936 -17.00 3.44 -58.25
CA GLU A 936 -18.13 3.98 -59.02
C GLU A 936 -18.15 3.40 -60.44
N ALA A 937 -17.02 3.23 -61.11
CA ALA A 937 -16.91 2.55 -62.37
C ALA A 937 -17.29 1.03 -62.30
N LYS A 938 -17.07 0.36 -61.14
CA LYS A 938 -17.55 -1.01 -60.89
C LYS A 938 -19.04 -1.07 -60.47
N LYS A 939 -19.64 0.02 -59.98
CA LYS A 939 -21.08 0.10 -59.63
C LYS A 939 -22.00 0.26 -60.84
N SER A 940 -21.50 0.73 -61.99
CA SER A 940 -22.24 0.85 -63.24
C SER A 940 -22.36 -0.45 -64.04
N LYS A 941 -21.58 -1.52 -63.68
CA LYS A 941 -21.65 -2.83 -64.33
C LYS A 941 -21.97 -3.96 -63.34
N GLY A 942 -23.15 -3.94 -62.72
CA GLY A 942 -23.49 -5.13 -61.93
C GLY A 942 -24.67 -4.93 -60.98
N LYS A 943 -25.87 -4.94 -61.54
CA LYS A 943 -27.08 -5.19 -60.77
C LYS A 943 -27.35 -6.69 -60.85
N LYS A 944 -27.07 -7.46 -59.77
CA LYS A 944 -27.86 -8.57 -59.24
C LYS A 944 -27.07 -9.33 -58.13
N SER A 945 -27.74 -9.41 -57.07
CA SER A 945 -27.85 -10.44 -56.01
C SER A 945 -27.26 -10.12 -54.65
N LYS A 946 -28.20 -10.23 -53.71
CA LYS A 946 -28.08 -10.14 -52.25
C LYS A 946 -27.15 -11.20 -51.69
N THR A 947 -26.36 -10.91 -50.66
CA THR A 947 -26.62 -11.39 -49.27
C THR A 947 -25.55 -10.88 -48.30
N THR A 948 -26.02 -10.53 -47.15
CA THR A 948 -25.47 -10.18 -45.87
C THR A 948 -24.12 -10.77 -45.44
N SER A 949 -23.20 -9.93 -44.91
CA SER A 949 -22.66 -10.06 -43.55
C SER A 949 -21.50 -9.05 -43.30
N GLY A 950 -21.58 -8.39 -42.12
CA GLY A 950 -20.50 -8.05 -41.21
C GLY A 950 -19.36 -7.10 -41.66
N GLU A 951 -19.45 -5.84 -41.27
CA GLU A 951 -18.29 -4.91 -41.27
C GLU A 951 -17.36 -5.19 -40.09
N PRO A 952 -16.04 -5.01 -40.26
CA PRO A 952 -15.15 -4.58 -39.17
C PRO A 952 -14.76 -3.11 -39.35
N SER A 953 -14.96 -2.36 -38.29
CA SER A 953 -14.53 -1.00 -38.13
C SER A 953 -13.00 -0.87 -38.24
N GLN A 954 -12.53 0.02 -39.11
CA GLN A 954 -11.13 0.46 -39.13
C GLN A 954 -10.99 1.74 -38.32
N GLU A 955 -10.22 1.64 -37.25
CA GLU A 955 -9.70 2.77 -36.50
C GLU A 955 -8.81 3.64 -37.40
N THR A 956 -9.13 4.90 -37.48
CA THR A 956 -8.28 5.93 -38.07
C THR A 956 -7.29 6.40 -36.99
N VAL A 957 -6.02 6.07 -37.12
CA VAL A 957 -4.94 6.60 -36.28
C VAL A 957 -4.63 8.01 -36.79
N GLU A 958 -4.95 9.04 -35.99
CA GLU A 958 -4.44 10.39 -36.21
C GLU A 958 -2.96 10.44 -35.77
N LEU A 959 -2.07 10.69 -36.72
CA LEU A 959 -0.63 10.83 -36.48
C LEU A 959 -0.31 12.31 -36.19
N ASN A 960 0.10 12.63 -34.96
CA ASN A 960 0.58 13.95 -34.56
C ASN A 960 2.12 13.99 -34.52
N ALA A 961 2.72 15.13 -34.81
CA ALA A 961 4.18 15.29 -34.81
C ALA A 961 4.79 15.04 -33.40
N GLU A 962 4.00 15.17 -32.35
CA GLU A 962 4.42 14.91 -30.97
C GLU A 962 4.64 13.43 -30.65
N ASP A 963 4.04 12.52 -31.44
CA ASP A 963 4.18 11.07 -31.26
C ASP A 963 5.56 10.54 -31.69
N PHE A 964 6.37 11.37 -32.36
CA PHE A 964 7.71 11.00 -32.85
C PHE A 964 8.84 11.76 -32.17
N MET A 965 8.56 12.45 -31.06
CA MET A 965 9.54 13.19 -30.29
C MET A 965 9.77 12.55 -28.92
N LYS A 966 11.01 12.18 -28.63
CA LYS A 966 11.47 11.70 -27.33
C LYS A 966 12.50 12.70 -26.78
N ASP A 967 12.25 13.23 -25.58
CA ASP A 967 13.13 14.21 -24.90
C ASP A 967 13.44 15.48 -25.71
N GLY A 968 12.53 15.85 -26.64
CA GLY A 968 12.68 17.01 -27.51
C GLY A 968 13.51 16.76 -28.76
N GLU A 969 13.87 15.53 -29.06
CA GLU A 969 14.54 15.08 -30.30
C GLU A 969 13.67 14.06 -31.03
N ILE A 970 13.81 14.03 -32.38
CA ILE A 970 13.06 13.10 -33.21
C ILE A 970 13.61 11.68 -33.00
N ASP A 971 12.74 10.77 -32.59
CA ASP A 971 13.06 9.36 -32.52
C ASP A 971 13.17 8.77 -33.96
N GLN A 972 14.39 8.82 -34.48
CA GLN A 972 14.72 8.33 -35.83
C GLN A 972 14.36 6.84 -35.98
N GLU A 973 14.43 6.07 -34.94
CA GLU A 973 14.12 4.64 -34.98
C GLU A 973 12.61 4.39 -35.14
N GLN A 974 11.77 5.24 -34.53
CA GLN A 974 10.32 5.17 -34.71
C GLN A 974 9.89 5.67 -36.10
N LEU A 975 10.54 6.71 -36.59
CA LEU A 975 10.29 7.22 -37.93
C LEU A 975 10.72 6.20 -39.00
N GLU A 976 11.86 5.56 -38.86
CA GLU A 976 12.31 4.46 -39.75
C GLU A 976 11.42 3.23 -39.66
N LYS A 977 10.96 2.85 -38.48
CA LYS A 977 9.98 1.76 -38.31
C LYS A 977 8.64 2.07 -38.99
N LEU A 978 8.19 3.33 -38.95
CA LEU A 978 6.96 3.75 -39.64
C LEU A 978 7.15 3.71 -41.16
N ILE A 979 8.27 4.22 -41.67
CA ILE A 979 8.60 4.20 -43.09
C ILE A 979 8.73 2.74 -43.58
N ASN A 980 9.38 1.88 -42.82
CA ASN A 980 9.54 0.48 -43.15
C ASN A 980 8.21 -0.29 -43.02
N LYS A 981 7.34 0.04 -42.07
CA LYS A 981 6.00 -0.50 -41.95
C LYS A 981 5.11 -0.08 -43.10
N MET A 982 5.19 1.18 -43.53
CA MET A 982 4.48 1.67 -44.70
C MET A 982 5.00 1.04 -46.01
N LYS A 983 6.33 0.80 -46.13
CA LYS A 983 6.94 0.04 -47.24
C LYS A 983 6.49 -1.42 -47.24
N ALA A 984 6.44 -2.07 -46.07
CA ALA A 984 5.99 -3.45 -45.92
C ALA A 984 4.48 -3.63 -46.15
N GLU A 985 3.65 -2.67 -45.74
CA GLU A 985 2.22 -2.68 -46.05
C GLU A 985 1.92 -2.45 -47.53
N ASN A 986 2.72 -1.61 -48.18
CA ASN A 986 2.66 -1.44 -49.64
C ASN A 986 3.18 -2.67 -50.39
N ALA A 987 4.18 -3.38 -49.86
CA ALA A 987 4.67 -4.64 -50.41
C ALA A 987 3.67 -5.81 -50.18
N LYS A 988 2.98 -5.85 -49.01
CA LYS A 988 1.90 -6.84 -48.77
C LYS A 988 0.63 -6.61 -49.57
N LYS A 989 0.40 -5.39 -50.06
CA LYS A 989 -0.71 -5.08 -50.97
C LYS A 989 -0.37 -5.43 -52.44
N ALA A 990 0.90 -5.74 -52.73
CA ALA A 990 1.37 -6.13 -54.07
C ALA A 990 1.62 -7.65 -54.23
N GLY A 991 1.58 -8.43 -53.15
CA GLY A 991 1.80 -9.88 -53.20
C GLY A 991 0.86 -10.60 -52.25
N GLY A 992 -0.09 -11.38 -52.81
CA GLY A 992 -0.99 -12.25 -52.04
C GLY A 992 -0.26 -13.44 -51.49
N GLU A 993 -0.77 -13.88 -50.35
CA GLU A 993 -0.69 -15.17 -49.66
C GLU A 993 0.44 -16.16 -50.01
N LYS A 994 1.20 -16.53 -48.94
CA LYS A 994 1.46 -17.94 -48.64
C LYS A 994 1.80 -18.13 -47.16
N LYS A 995 1.12 -19.08 -46.58
CA LYS A 995 1.37 -19.73 -45.28
C LYS A 995 2.74 -20.42 -45.30
N GLU A 996 3.41 -20.41 -44.15
CA GLU A 996 4.01 -21.65 -43.61
C GLU A 996 4.41 -21.46 -42.13
N THR A 997 4.31 -22.53 -41.42
CA THR A 997 4.29 -22.93 -40.06
C THR A 997 5.69 -23.22 -39.50
N HIS A 998 5.74 -23.17 -38.14
CA HIS A 998 6.74 -23.83 -37.21
C HIS A 998 8.17 -23.30 -37.23
N ASP A 999 8.91 -23.23 -36.15
CA ASP A 999 9.01 -23.90 -34.83
C ASP A 999 9.89 -23.12 -33.91
N GLU A 1000 9.67 -23.31 -32.64
CA GLU A 1000 10.49 -23.33 -31.41
C GLU A 1000 11.90 -22.65 -31.41
N LEU A 1001 12.09 -21.76 -30.45
CA LEU A 1001 12.92 -22.03 -29.23
C LEU A 1001 12.65 -20.95 -28.18
#